data_de02ffc016d52677de51a5f433374343
#
_entry.id   de02ffc016d52677de51a5f433374343
#
_cell.length_a   1.000
_cell.length_b   1.000
_cell.length_c   1.000
_cell.angle_alpha   90.00
_cell.angle_beta   90.00
_cell.angle_gamma   90.00
#
_symmetry.space_group_name_H-M   'P 1'
#
loop_
_entity.id
_entity.type
_entity.pdbx_description
1 polymer ?
#
loop_
_entity_poly.entity_id
_entity_poly.type
_entity_poly.pdbx_seq_one_letter_code
_entity_poly.pdbx_strand_id
1 'polypeptide(L)'
;MPSRSLIVTALCWLIPLIGVTDDWLHYGADAGGSQYSPLKEINAGNVKELELAWQYRSGELNRRSDFHNATAKVQVNPILLPTAAGGHLITCSPFNRLAALDPASGAERWVYDPKIRIGGYATADDPEGLASPAFANCRGIAYWADAQAPGDRACSHRLFMATHDLRLVSIDATNGALCKDFGSQGIVNVEPMVIAAEPPAAIGEVKFPSPPVVVNGVVIVGSSVRDNHRFNAPSGAVRAFDARTGKFRWQFDPVPRDASDPQHSNWTNEAARDTGGGNVWGLISSDAERDLVFLPTSGPSPDFYGGTRPGDNRYADSLVALRASSGEVVWHFQTIHHDVWDYDNAAQPTLIELERDGLSFPAVIQATKTGMLYIFHRETGEPFFEIEERPVPQDGVPGERLSPTQPFPVKPPPLVPHGFGADDFWGISFLDRGQCRKKYGDFRMGPIFTPPSIEGTIISPSTAGGINWGGVAVEPKQKVLVAKVLRMAHFAKLTPLENLAQAPGEADENVMGAARELIGTPYALAQGPVVSPMFTPCNAPPWSALVAVDLEAGEILWQSHLGSLDTLMPVPLPLRWGTASFGGPIITAGGLIFIGATQDDRFRAFDLYTGEELWSATLPTGAFAMPMTYAVDGRQFVVIASGGHPFIYPRPGDHLTAFALPTAAN
;
A
#
# COMPACT_ATOMS: atom_id res chain seq x y z
N MET A 1 7.78 -74.63 -28.14
CA MET A 1 7.25 -73.69 -27.14
C MET A 1 7.88 -72.36 -27.44
N PRO A 2 7.13 -71.37 -27.93
CA PRO A 2 7.68 -70.04 -28.27
C PRO A 2 7.65 -69.14 -27.07
N SER A 3 8.74 -68.38 -26.83
CA SER A 3 8.95 -67.38 -25.83
C SER A 3 8.12 -66.10 -26.16
N ARG A 4 7.30 -65.66 -25.22
CA ARG A 4 6.58 -64.39 -25.30
C ARG A 4 7.48 -63.30 -24.77
N SER A 5 7.89 -62.38 -25.65
CA SER A 5 8.50 -61.08 -25.27
C SER A 5 7.41 -60.12 -24.80
N LEU A 6 7.50 -59.65 -23.54
CA LEU A 6 6.70 -58.53 -23.02
C LEU A 6 7.33 -57.21 -23.52
N ILE A 7 6.57 -56.49 -24.34
CA ILE A 7 6.87 -55.08 -24.67
C ILE A 7 6.31 -54.24 -23.54
N VAL A 8 7.17 -53.65 -22.72
CA VAL A 8 6.80 -52.62 -21.75
C VAL A 8 6.75 -51.28 -22.47
N THR A 9 5.54 -50.81 -22.74
CA THR A 9 5.33 -49.47 -23.28
C THR A 9 5.44 -48.48 -22.13
N ALA A 10 6.55 -47.74 -22.08
CA ALA A 10 6.70 -46.61 -21.16
C ALA A 10 5.79 -45.48 -21.63
N LEU A 11 4.70 -45.24 -20.90
CA LEU A 11 3.89 -44.03 -21.04
C LEU A 11 4.69 -42.86 -20.44
N CYS A 12 5.35 -42.05 -21.26
CA CYS A 12 5.84 -40.76 -20.86
C CYS A 12 4.62 -39.83 -20.62
N TRP A 13 4.34 -39.58 -19.36
CA TRP A 13 3.46 -38.47 -18.98
C TRP A 13 4.16 -37.16 -19.37
N LEU A 14 3.70 -36.55 -20.44
CA LEU A 14 4.00 -35.15 -20.75
C LEU A 14 3.29 -34.32 -19.67
N ILE A 15 4.01 -33.97 -18.60
CA ILE A 15 3.63 -32.88 -17.72
C ILE A 15 3.63 -31.64 -18.62
N PRO A 16 2.50 -30.93 -18.81
CA PRO A 16 2.55 -29.66 -19.48
C PRO A 16 3.48 -28.77 -18.65
N LEU A 17 4.60 -28.36 -19.22
CA LEU A 17 5.34 -27.20 -18.77
C LEU A 17 4.33 -26.06 -18.77
N ILE A 18 3.85 -25.67 -17.59
CA ILE A 18 3.16 -24.39 -17.40
C ILE A 18 4.19 -23.36 -17.83
N GLY A 19 4.00 -22.84 -19.03
CA GLY A 19 4.81 -21.73 -19.52
C GLY A 19 4.65 -20.62 -18.50
N VAL A 20 5.76 -20.20 -17.88
CA VAL A 20 5.84 -18.99 -17.09
C VAL A 20 5.45 -17.89 -18.05
N THR A 21 4.24 -17.35 -17.90
CA THR A 21 3.77 -16.20 -18.69
C THR A 21 4.57 -15.00 -18.20
N ASP A 22 5.25 -14.31 -19.13
CA ASP A 22 5.99 -13.07 -18.86
C ASP A 22 5.04 -11.89 -18.57
N ASP A 23 3.81 -12.17 -18.20
CA ASP A 23 2.71 -11.24 -18.09
C ASP A 23 2.64 -10.65 -16.67
N TRP A 24 2.64 -9.33 -16.57
CA TRP A 24 2.41 -8.59 -15.32
C TRP A 24 0.90 -8.34 -15.16
N LEU A 25 0.14 -9.39 -14.77
CA LEU A 25 -1.34 -9.38 -14.79
C LEU A 25 -2.00 -8.75 -13.57
N HIS A 26 -1.25 -8.57 -12.49
CA HIS A 26 -1.76 -8.03 -11.23
C HIS A 26 -0.93 -6.84 -10.78
N TYR A 27 -1.50 -6.03 -9.91
CA TYR A 27 -0.69 -5.13 -9.11
C TYR A 27 0.36 -5.96 -8.34
N GLY A 28 1.63 -5.55 -8.41
CA GLY A 28 2.70 -6.32 -7.76
C GLY A 28 3.04 -7.64 -8.46
N ALA A 29 2.88 -7.73 -9.77
CA ALA A 29 3.19 -8.83 -10.67
C ALA A 29 2.17 -9.98 -10.66
N ASP A 30 1.91 -10.57 -9.51
CA ASP A 30 1.04 -11.74 -9.35
C ASP A 30 -0.04 -11.52 -8.27
N ALA A 31 -0.96 -12.47 -8.14
CA ALA A 31 -2.05 -12.39 -7.17
C ALA A 31 -1.58 -12.45 -5.70
N GLY A 32 -0.38 -12.94 -5.46
CA GLY A 32 0.28 -13.02 -4.15
C GLY A 32 1.11 -11.78 -3.82
N GLY A 33 1.27 -10.83 -4.76
CA GLY A 33 1.99 -9.58 -4.53
C GLY A 33 3.50 -9.76 -4.33
N SER A 34 4.15 -10.67 -5.09
CA SER A 34 5.59 -10.93 -4.95
C SER A 34 6.46 -9.76 -5.39
N GLN A 35 5.95 -8.87 -6.24
CA GLN A 35 6.68 -7.77 -6.86
C GLN A 35 7.95 -8.27 -7.61
N TYR A 36 7.88 -9.48 -8.17
CA TYR A 36 8.96 -10.17 -8.85
C TYR A 36 8.62 -10.46 -10.30
N SER A 37 9.63 -10.33 -11.18
CA SER A 37 9.54 -10.73 -12.58
C SER A 37 10.61 -11.77 -12.92
N PRO A 38 10.27 -12.84 -13.65
CA PRO A 38 11.24 -13.82 -14.14
C PRO A 38 12.12 -13.31 -15.31
N LEU A 39 11.87 -12.09 -15.80
CA LEU A 39 12.63 -11.47 -16.89
C LEU A 39 14.06 -11.18 -16.45
N LYS A 40 15.02 -11.39 -17.37
CA LYS A 40 16.46 -11.27 -17.11
C LYS A 40 17.28 -10.69 -18.29
N GLU A 41 16.63 -10.21 -19.33
CA GLU A 41 17.34 -9.54 -20.42
C GLU A 41 18.11 -8.34 -19.87
N ILE A 42 17.45 -7.51 -19.05
CA ILE A 42 18.09 -6.44 -18.28
C ILE A 42 18.67 -7.06 -17.02
N ASN A 43 19.98 -6.93 -16.82
CA ASN A 43 20.73 -7.53 -15.72
C ASN A 43 21.89 -6.62 -15.27
N ALA A 44 22.61 -6.99 -14.22
CA ALA A 44 23.70 -6.18 -13.66
C ALA A 44 24.83 -5.86 -14.67
N GLY A 45 25.02 -6.68 -15.68
CA GLY A 45 26.05 -6.46 -16.73
C GLY A 45 25.69 -5.40 -17.76
N ASN A 46 24.40 -5.16 -18.01
CA ASN A 46 23.94 -4.26 -19.09
C ASN A 46 22.99 -3.14 -18.63
N VAL A 47 22.57 -3.10 -17.38
CA VAL A 47 21.62 -2.10 -16.86
C VAL A 47 22.08 -0.65 -17.07
N LYS A 48 23.38 -0.41 -17.16
CA LYS A 48 23.97 0.91 -17.44
C LYS A 48 23.66 1.43 -18.83
N GLU A 49 23.25 0.56 -19.74
CA GLU A 49 22.90 0.87 -21.13
C GLU A 49 21.42 1.23 -21.31
N LEU A 50 20.61 1.18 -20.22
CA LEU A 50 19.20 1.53 -20.29
C LEU A 50 19.00 2.97 -20.77
N GLU A 51 18.13 3.12 -21.74
CA GLU A 51 17.72 4.40 -22.31
C GLU A 51 16.20 4.57 -22.29
N LEU A 52 15.73 5.82 -22.45
CA LEU A 52 14.31 6.13 -22.57
C LEU A 52 13.75 5.48 -23.85
N ALA A 53 12.85 4.53 -23.69
CA ALA A 53 12.18 3.87 -24.80
C ALA A 53 10.96 4.66 -25.30
N TRP A 54 10.08 5.05 -24.36
CA TRP A 54 8.90 5.88 -24.64
C TRP A 54 8.39 6.57 -23.38
N GLN A 55 7.56 7.59 -23.58
CA GLN A 55 6.87 8.30 -22.51
C GLN A 55 5.42 8.59 -22.92
N TYR A 56 4.48 8.28 -22.04
CA TYR A 56 3.06 8.61 -22.16
C TYR A 56 2.68 9.66 -21.15
N ARG A 57 1.77 10.57 -21.54
CA ARG A 57 1.13 11.55 -20.63
C ARG A 57 -0.37 11.32 -20.58
N SER A 58 -0.93 11.17 -19.38
CA SER A 58 -2.38 10.97 -19.23
C SER A 58 -3.18 12.21 -19.58
N GLY A 59 -2.57 13.39 -19.60
CA GLY A 59 -3.21 14.67 -19.90
C GLY A 59 -4.03 15.24 -18.73
N GLU A 60 -3.95 14.68 -17.54
CA GLU A 60 -4.72 15.14 -16.37
C GLU A 60 -4.35 16.56 -15.96
N LEU A 61 -3.08 16.97 -16.05
CA LEU A 61 -2.64 18.32 -15.73
C LEU A 61 -3.37 19.39 -16.53
N ASN A 62 -3.75 19.08 -17.77
CA ASN A 62 -4.48 20.01 -18.66
C ASN A 62 -6.01 19.88 -18.52
N ARG A 63 -6.50 18.79 -17.94
CA ARG A 63 -7.94 18.50 -17.80
C ARG A 63 -8.53 18.95 -16.48
N ARG A 64 -7.67 19.15 -15.47
CA ARG A 64 -8.05 19.45 -14.09
C ARG A 64 -7.56 20.83 -13.68
N SER A 65 -8.20 21.41 -12.70
CA SER A 65 -7.72 22.65 -12.08
C SER A 65 -6.43 22.41 -11.29
N ASP A 66 -5.67 23.47 -11.05
CA ASP A 66 -4.44 23.40 -10.24
C ASP A 66 -4.73 22.84 -8.84
N PHE A 67 -5.88 23.17 -8.27
CA PHE A 67 -6.34 22.63 -6.99
C PHE A 67 -6.45 21.08 -7.01
N HIS A 68 -7.13 20.50 -8.02
CA HIS A 68 -7.24 19.06 -8.13
C HIS A 68 -5.89 18.40 -8.42
N ASN A 69 -5.07 19.03 -9.27
CA ASN A 69 -3.73 18.51 -9.59
C ASN A 69 -2.82 18.52 -8.34
N ALA A 70 -2.93 19.51 -7.48
CA ALA A 70 -2.17 19.60 -6.22
C ALA A 70 -2.57 18.51 -5.20
N THR A 71 -3.77 17.92 -5.33
CA THR A 71 -4.25 16.83 -4.44
C THR A 71 -4.07 15.44 -5.03
N ALA A 72 -3.60 15.31 -6.28
CA ALA A 72 -3.42 14.04 -6.96
C ALA A 72 -2.20 13.27 -6.43
N LYS A 73 -2.37 11.95 -6.25
CA LYS A 73 -1.31 11.00 -5.92
C LYS A 73 -1.16 10.02 -7.09
N VAL A 74 -0.09 10.14 -7.86
CA VAL A 74 0.21 9.20 -8.96
C VAL A 74 0.89 7.98 -8.38
N GLN A 75 0.12 6.91 -8.18
CA GLN A 75 0.54 5.69 -7.48
C GLN A 75 0.24 4.41 -8.27
N VAL A 76 -0.08 4.54 -9.56
CA VAL A 76 -0.48 3.41 -10.40
C VAL A 76 0.68 2.47 -10.65
N ASN A 77 0.42 1.15 -10.49
CA ASN A 77 1.21 0.08 -11.07
C ASN A 77 0.42 -0.45 -12.28
N PRO A 78 0.88 -0.24 -13.52
CA PRO A 78 0.20 -0.74 -14.70
C PRO A 78 0.19 -2.27 -14.75
N ILE A 79 -0.71 -2.85 -15.57
CA ILE A 79 -0.73 -4.28 -15.86
C ILE A 79 -0.61 -4.51 -17.37
N LEU A 80 0.08 -5.59 -17.76
CA LEU A 80 0.13 -6.03 -19.15
C LEU A 80 -0.88 -7.16 -19.37
N LEU A 81 -1.78 -6.97 -20.33
CA LEU A 81 -2.78 -7.97 -20.66
C LEU A 81 -2.23 -9.02 -21.64
N PRO A 82 -2.70 -10.27 -21.57
CA PRO A 82 -2.34 -11.29 -22.55
C PRO A 82 -2.86 -10.91 -23.95
N THR A 83 -2.25 -11.47 -24.97
CA THR A 83 -2.62 -11.21 -26.39
C THR A 83 -4.11 -11.50 -26.65
N ALA A 84 -4.67 -12.53 -26.02
CA ALA A 84 -6.09 -12.85 -26.12
C ALA A 84 -7.03 -11.74 -25.59
N ALA A 85 -6.54 -10.89 -24.70
CA ALA A 85 -7.21 -9.71 -24.18
C ALA A 85 -6.75 -8.39 -24.86
N GLY A 86 -6.11 -8.49 -26.03
CA GLY A 86 -5.63 -7.37 -26.83
C GLY A 86 -4.18 -6.95 -26.61
N GLY A 87 -3.42 -7.57 -25.70
CA GLY A 87 -2.02 -7.28 -25.45
C GLY A 87 -1.78 -5.80 -25.09
N HIS A 88 -2.65 -5.22 -24.27
CA HIS A 88 -2.60 -3.82 -23.87
C HIS A 88 -1.82 -3.62 -22.57
N LEU A 89 -1.04 -2.55 -22.48
CA LEU A 89 -0.56 -2.04 -21.21
C LEU A 89 -1.63 -1.13 -20.63
N ILE A 90 -2.23 -1.54 -19.50
CA ILE A 90 -3.34 -0.84 -18.86
C ILE A 90 -2.83 0.04 -17.72
N THR A 91 -3.22 1.31 -17.73
CA THR A 91 -2.88 2.27 -16.67
C THR A 91 -4.08 3.12 -16.29
N CYS A 92 -4.07 3.72 -15.09
CA CYS A 92 -5.10 4.66 -14.67
C CYS A 92 -4.50 5.97 -14.13
N SER A 93 -5.22 7.07 -14.35
CA SER A 93 -4.89 8.34 -13.71
C SER A 93 -5.41 8.39 -12.27
N PRO A 94 -4.94 9.31 -11.42
CA PRO A 94 -5.48 9.51 -10.07
C PRO A 94 -7.00 9.70 -10.03
N PHE A 95 -7.59 10.21 -11.10
CA PHE A 95 -9.02 10.47 -11.25
C PHE A 95 -9.78 9.32 -11.93
N ASN A 96 -9.24 8.11 -11.88
CA ASN A 96 -9.81 6.88 -12.43
C ASN A 96 -10.01 6.88 -13.97
N ARG A 97 -9.37 7.77 -14.73
CA ARG A 97 -9.33 7.64 -16.19
C ARG A 97 -8.40 6.49 -16.56
N LEU A 98 -8.97 5.48 -17.23
CA LEU A 98 -8.27 4.29 -17.68
C LEU A 98 -7.75 4.50 -19.10
N ALA A 99 -6.52 4.11 -19.37
CA ALA A 99 -5.94 4.09 -20.70
C ALA A 99 -5.31 2.73 -21.01
N ALA A 100 -5.57 2.24 -22.21
CA ALA A 100 -4.88 1.11 -22.81
C ALA A 100 -3.84 1.62 -23.78
N LEU A 101 -2.59 1.21 -23.59
CA LEU A 101 -1.47 1.65 -24.38
C LEU A 101 -0.90 0.48 -25.20
N ASP A 102 -0.28 0.82 -26.30
CA ASP A 102 0.63 -0.07 -27.00
C ASP A 102 1.88 -0.28 -26.14
N PRO A 103 2.22 -1.49 -25.73
CA PRO A 103 3.31 -1.71 -24.79
C PRO A 103 4.71 -1.44 -25.39
N ALA A 104 4.86 -1.48 -26.71
CA ALA A 104 6.15 -1.22 -27.37
C ALA A 104 6.44 0.27 -27.56
N SER A 105 5.38 1.10 -27.72
CA SER A 105 5.53 2.52 -28.09
C SER A 105 4.89 3.51 -27.10
N GLY A 106 4.07 3.04 -26.16
CA GLY A 106 3.29 3.90 -25.26
C GLY A 106 2.12 4.63 -25.94
N ALA A 107 1.83 4.34 -27.21
CA ALA A 107 0.73 4.97 -27.94
C ALA A 107 -0.64 4.56 -27.35
N GLU A 108 -1.54 5.53 -27.16
CA GLU A 108 -2.88 5.29 -26.64
C GLU A 108 -3.73 4.54 -27.67
N ARG A 109 -4.27 3.37 -27.31
CA ARG A 109 -5.14 2.54 -28.16
C ARG A 109 -6.62 2.82 -27.88
N TRP A 110 -7.01 2.89 -26.63
CA TRP A 110 -8.36 3.27 -26.20
C TRP A 110 -8.33 3.86 -24.80
N VAL A 111 -9.40 4.56 -24.45
CA VAL A 111 -9.57 5.21 -23.12
C VAL A 111 -10.98 4.99 -22.63
N TYR A 112 -11.12 4.78 -21.32
CA TYR A 112 -12.39 4.84 -20.61
C TYR A 112 -12.31 5.90 -19.49
N ASP A 113 -13.24 6.85 -19.49
CA ASP A 113 -13.37 7.88 -18.45
C ASP A 113 -14.68 7.67 -17.69
N PRO A 114 -14.65 7.19 -16.43
CA PRO A 114 -15.84 6.99 -15.62
C PRO A 114 -16.52 8.28 -15.22
N LYS A 115 -15.91 9.44 -15.46
CA LYS A 115 -16.42 10.77 -15.05
C LYS A 115 -16.82 10.76 -13.58
N ILE A 116 -15.83 10.48 -12.71
CA ILE A 116 -16.06 10.43 -11.27
C ILE A 116 -16.52 11.78 -10.73
N ARG A 117 -17.35 11.75 -9.71
CA ARG A 117 -17.62 12.93 -8.89
C ARG A 117 -16.35 13.23 -8.09
N ILE A 118 -15.74 14.38 -8.34
CA ILE A 118 -14.59 14.87 -7.61
C ILE A 118 -15.14 15.84 -6.57
N GLY A 119 -15.61 15.31 -5.45
CA GLY A 119 -15.97 16.06 -4.26
C GLY A 119 -14.92 15.83 -3.18
N GLY A 120 -14.69 16.84 -2.35
CA GLY A 120 -14.00 16.69 -1.08
C GLY A 120 -14.93 16.11 -0.01
N TYR A 121 -14.54 16.28 1.24
CA TYR A 121 -15.36 15.87 2.37
C TYR A 121 -16.50 16.87 2.55
N ALA A 122 -17.74 16.38 2.55
CA ALA A 122 -18.89 17.20 2.86
C ALA A 122 -18.83 17.69 4.33
N THR A 123 -19.12 18.97 4.52
CA THR A 123 -19.27 19.58 5.85
C THR A 123 -20.64 20.27 5.94
N ALA A 124 -21.03 20.74 7.13
CA ALA A 124 -22.28 21.49 7.29
C ALA A 124 -22.35 22.76 6.40
N ASP A 125 -21.19 23.40 6.20
CA ASP A 125 -21.05 24.62 5.40
C ASP A 125 -20.69 24.34 3.92
N ASP A 126 -20.27 23.10 3.60
CA ASP A 126 -19.93 22.63 2.25
C ASP A 126 -20.48 21.21 2.06
N PRO A 127 -21.81 21.07 1.91
CA PRO A 127 -22.47 19.77 1.81
C PRO A 127 -22.09 18.97 0.55
N GLU A 128 -21.49 19.61 -0.46
CA GLU A 128 -20.96 18.94 -1.65
C GLU A 128 -19.47 18.62 -1.54
N GLY A 129 -18.78 19.11 -0.49
CA GLY A 129 -17.35 18.87 -0.26
C GLY A 129 -16.44 19.55 -1.29
N LEU A 130 -16.87 20.64 -1.90
CA LEU A 130 -16.13 21.31 -2.97
C LEU A 130 -14.94 22.12 -2.48
N ALA A 131 -14.97 22.57 -1.23
CA ALA A 131 -13.91 23.37 -0.61
C ALA A 131 -12.81 22.52 0.04
N SER A 132 -13.10 21.26 0.36
CA SER A 132 -12.13 20.37 1.02
C SER A 132 -11.51 19.42 0.02
N PRO A 133 -10.17 19.37 -0.14
CA PRO A 133 -9.52 18.49 -1.10
C PRO A 133 -9.67 17.02 -0.71
N ALA A 134 -10.33 16.23 -1.54
CA ALA A 134 -10.20 14.79 -1.48
C ALA A 134 -8.94 14.36 -2.26
N PHE A 135 -8.00 13.70 -1.58
CA PHE A 135 -6.82 13.17 -2.26
C PHE A 135 -7.22 12.07 -3.24
N ALA A 136 -7.08 12.38 -4.54
CA ALA A 136 -7.36 11.45 -5.62
C ALA A 136 -6.17 10.52 -5.87
N ASN A 137 -6.41 9.22 -5.98
CA ASN A 137 -5.42 8.23 -6.40
C ASN A 137 -6.10 7.03 -7.04
N CYS A 138 -5.43 6.42 -8.01
CA CYS A 138 -5.72 5.09 -8.55
C CYS A 138 -4.43 4.30 -8.48
N ARG A 139 -4.42 3.20 -7.71
CA ARG A 139 -3.22 2.35 -7.62
C ARG A 139 -3.16 1.33 -8.74
N GLY A 140 -4.29 0.90 -9.29
CA GLY A 140 -4.30 -0.09 -10.36
C GLY A 140 -5.70 -0.57 -10.71
N ILE A 141 -5.72 -1.61 -11.55
CA ILE A 141 -6.89 -2.23 -12.14
C ILE A 141 -6.75 -3.74 -11.96
N ALA A 142 -7.85 -4.45 -11.79
CA ALA A 142 -7.86 -5.91 -11.79
C ALA A 142 -8.26 -6.46 -13.15
N TYR A 143 -7.56 -7.48 -13.62
CA TYR A 143 -7.91 -8.26 -14.81
C TYR A 143 -8.51 -9.59 -14.42
N TRP A 144 -9.47 -10.06 -15.23
CA TRP A 144 -10.07 -11.37 -15.09
C TRP A 144 -10.53 -11.93 -16.44
N ALA A 145 -10.17 -13.19 -16.70
CA ALA A 145 -10.67 -13.97 -17.83
C ALA A 145 -11.79 -14.91 -17.38
N ASP A 146 -12.92 -14.87 -18.04
CA ASP A 146 -14.02 -15.79 -17.78
C ASP A 146 -13.76 -17.13 -18.47
N ALA A 147 -13.23 -18.11 -17.73
CA ALA A 147 -12.96 -19.45 -18.25
C ALA A 147 -14.21 -20.20 -18.77
N GLN A 148 -15.43 -19.73 -18.45
CA GLN A 148 -16.69 -20.34 -18.91
C GLN A 148 -17.27 -19.63 -20.16
N ALA A 149 -16.74 -18.46 -20.54
CA ALA A 149 -17.16 -17.77 -21.75
C ALA A 149 -16.31 -18.20 -22.95
N PRO A 150 -16.89 -18.31 -24.18
CA PRO A 150 -16.09 -18.40 -25.39
C PRO A 150 -15.13 -17.21 -25.49
N GLY A 151 -13.86 -17.47 -25.88
CA GLY A 151 -12.79 -16.44 -25.87
C GLY A 151 -13.03 -15.23 -26.79
N ASP A 152 -13.87 -15.38 -27.82
CA ASP A 152 -14.27 -14.33 -28.78
C ASP A 152 -15.54 -13.56 -28.34
N ARG A 153 -16.18 -13.98 -27.24
CA ARG A 153 -17.36 -13.30 -26.72
C ARG A 153 -16.97 -11.97 -26.09
N ALA A 154 -17.75 -10.92 -26.37
CA ALA A 154 -17.62 -9.65 -25.66
C ALA A 154 -17.62 -9.85 -24.14
N CYS A 155 -16.68 -9.19 -23.44
CA CYS A 155 -16.51 -9.32 -21.99
C CYS A 155 -16.10 -10.73 -21.49
N SER A 156 -15.51 -11.59 -22.34
CA SER A 156 -14.80 -12.79 -21.88
C SER A 156 -13.53 -12.44 -21.11
N HIS A 157 -12.94 -11.28 -21.41
CA HIS A 157 -11.82 -10.66 -20.72
C HIS A 157 -12.27 -9.34 -20.11
N ARG A 158 -12.23 -9.22 -18.78
CA ARG A 158 -12.74 -8.05 -18.06
C ARG A 158 -11.65 -7.33 -17.28
N LEU A 159 -11.78 -6.02 -17.25
CA LEU A 159 -11.10 -5.17 -16.28
C LEU A 159 -12.11 -4.71 -15.24
N PHE A 160 -11.70 -4.76 -13.96
CA PHE A 160 -12.50 -4.21 -12.87
C PHE A 160 -11.79 -3.01 -12.27
N MET A 161 -12.50 -1.90 -12.19
CA MET A 161 -12.03 -0.67 -11.60
C MET A 161 -12.94 -0.26 -10.45
N ALA A 162 -12.36 -0.04 -9.27
CA ALA A 162 -13.04 0.59 -8.15
C ALA A 162 -12.76 2.09 -8.18
N THR A 163 -13.80 2.93 -8.13
CA THR A 163 -13.67 4.38 -8.29
C THR A 163 -13.80 5.13 -6.97
N HIS A 164 -13.27 6.35 -6.92
CA HIS A 164 -13.36 7.21 -5.75
C HIS A 164 -14.79 7.51 -5.29
N ASP A 165 -15.74 7.56 -6.21
CA ASP A 165 -17.15 7.79 -5.94
C ASP A 165 -17.95 6.48 -5.74
N LEU A 166 -17.27 5.44 -5.21
CA LEU A 166 -17.85 4.19 -4.75
C LEU A 166 -18.60 3.38 -5.82
N ARG A 167 -18.09 3.40 -7.06
CA ARG A 167 -18.59 2.52 -8.13
C ARG A 167 -17.60 1.40 -8.41
N LEU A 168 -18.10 0.20 -8.65
CA LEU A 168 -17.33 -0.91 -9.23
C LEU A 168 -17.73 -1.04 -10.69
N VAL A 169 -16.76 -0.85 -11.60
CA VAL A 169 -16.97 -0.79 -13.04
C VAL A 169 -16.34 -2.01 -13.70
N SER A 170 -17.07 -2.69 -14.59
CA SER A 170 -16.59 -3.80 -15.42
C SER A 170 -16.47 -3.37 -16.88
N ILE A 171 -15.27 -3.55 -17.45
CA ILE A 171 -14.88 -3.05 -18.77
C ILE A 171 -14.35 -4.21 -19.59
N ASP A 172 -14.73 -4.29 -20.87
CA ASP A 172 -14.13 -5.23 -21.82
C ASP A 172 -12.66 -4.85 -22.06
N ALA A 173 -11.75 -5.75 -21.72
CA ALA A 173 -10.32 -5.52 -21.76
C ALA A 173 -9.79 -5.28 -23.18
N THR A 174 -10.50 -5.75 -24.20
CA THR A 174 -10.08 -5.66 -25.61
C THR A 174 -10.31 -4.29 -26.23
N ASN A 175 -11.35 -3.55 -25.77
CA ASN A 175 -11.80 -2.35 -26.46
C ASN A 175 -12.29 -1.20 -25.57
N GLY A 176 -12.28 -1.36 -24.24
CA GLY A 176 -12.68 -0.34 -23.28
C GLY A 176 -14.19 -0.12 -23.12
N ALA A 177 -15.03 -0.95 -23.73
CA ALA A 177 -16.49 -0.85 -23.61
C ALA A 177 -16.97 -1.41 -22.25
N LEU A 178 -18.09 -0.87 -21.74
CA LEU A 178 -18.72 -1.41 -20.52
C LEU A 178 -19.31 -2.80 -20.75
N CYS A 179 -19.10 -3.70 -19.82
CA CYS A 179 -19.71 -5.04 -19.78
C CYS A 179 -21.13 -4.95 -19.24
N LYS A 180 -22.10 -4.78 -20.13
CA LYS A 180 -23.50 -4.45 -19.79
C LYS A 180 -24.23 -5.51 -18.96
N ASP A 181 -23.72 -6.73 -18.90
CA ASP A 181 -24.23 -7.84 -18.08
C ASP A 181 -23.80 -7.75 -16.61
N PHE A 182 -22.90 -6.81 -16.26
CA PHE A 182 -22.43 -6.55 -14.91
C PHE A 182 -23.21 -5.41 -14.27
N GLY A 183 -23.86 -5.64 -13.14
CA GLY A 183 -24.62 -4.64 -12.39
C GLY A 183 -25.69 -3.93 -13.26
N SER A 184 -25.71 -2.61 -13.18
CA SER A 184 -26.54 -1.78 -14.06
C SER A 184 -25.69 -1.24 -15.21
N GLN A 185 -25.79 -1.87 -16.40
CA GLN A 185 -25.09 -1.43 -17.62
C GLN A 185 -23.55 -1.35 -17.46
N GLY A 186 -22.95 -2.30 -16.74
CA GLY A 186 -21.50 -2.38 -16.51
C GLY A 186 -21.02 -1.79 -15.18
N ILE A 187 -21.94 -1.34 -14.32
CA ILE A 187 -21.61 -0.61 -13.09
C ILE A 187 -22.41 -1.14 -11.91
N VAL A 188 -21.74 -1.40 -10.80
CA VAL A 188 -22.35 -1.56 -9.47
C VAL A 188 -22.11 -0.28 -8.68
N ASN A 189 -23.20 0.40 -8.29
CA ASN A 189 -23.12 1.52 -7.36
C ASN A 189 -23.10 0.98 -5.92
N VAL A 190 -21.96 1.11 -5.24
CA VAL A 190 -21.74 0.63 -3.86
C VAL A 190 -22.10 1.71 -2.82
N GLU A 191 -22.21 2.98 -3.24
CA GLU A 191 -22.48 4.12 -2.35
C GLU A 191 -23.70 3.90 -1.43
N PRO A 192 -24.85 3.39 -1.89
CA PRO A 192 -26.01 3.14 -1.00
C PRO A 192 -25.69 2.15 0.13
N MET A 193 -24.86 1.14 -0.14
CA MET A 193 -24.43 0.17 0.90
C MET A 193 -23.52 0.78 1.94
N VAL A 194 -22.70 1.77 1.55
CA VAL A 194 -21.77 2.48 2.45
C VAL A 194 -22.52 3.51 3.29
N ILE A 195 -23.45 4.28 2.68
CA ILE A 195 -24.25 5.30 3.39
C ILE A 195 -25.22 4.66 4.39
N ALA A 196 -25.81 3.51 4.04
CA ALA A 196 -26.76 2.80 4.90
C ALA A 196 -26.09 1.92 5.98
N ALA A 197 -24.74 1.84 5.99
CA ALA A 197 -24.02 1.12 7.04
C ALA A 197 -24.08 1.87 8.39
N GLU A 198 -23.89 1.13 9.46
CA GLU A 198 -23.76 1.70 10.81
C GLU A 198 -22.27 1.62 11.26
N PRO A 199 -21.64 2.73 11.64
CA PRO A 199 -22.08 4.13 11.53
C PRO A 199 -22.20 4.62 10.08
N PRO A 200 -23.11 5.57 9.79
CA PRO A 200 -23.34 6.04 8.44
C PRO A 200 -22.20 6.91 7.91
N ALA A 201 -21.95 6.85 6.60
CA ALA A 201 -20.96 7.69 5.93
C ALA A 201 -21.56 9.00 5.42
N ALA A 202 -20.81 10.10 5.55
CA ALA A 202 -21.04 11.30 4.74
C ALA A 202 -20.37 11.15 3.36
N ILE A 203 -20.79 11.99 2.40
CA ILE A 203 -20.21 12.00 1.05
C ILE A 203 -18.70 12.30 1.14
N GLY A 204 -17.89 11.48 0.48
CA GLY A 204 -16.43 11.63 0.45
C GLY A 204 -15.66 11.03 1.63
N GLU A 205 -16.32 10.64 2.71
CA GLU A 205 -15.64 9.99 3.85
C GLU A 205 -15.09 8.61 3.51
N VAL A 206 -15.69 7.91 2.54
CA VAL A 206 -15.25 6.60 2.07
C VAL A 206 -14.93 6.65 0.59
N LYS A 207 -13.85 5.98 0.16
CA LYS A 207 -13.43 5.88 -1.23
C LYS A 207 -12.72 4.55 -1.51
N PHE A 208 -12.56 4.20 -2.78
CA PHE A 208 -11.80 3.04 -3.22
C PHE A 208 -10.44 3.48 -3.81
N PRO A 209 -9.33 3.42 -3.06
CA PRO A 209 -8.02 3.88 -3.52
C PRO A 209 -7.21 2.80 -4.24
N SER A 210 -7.53 1.52 -3.99
CA SER A 210 -6.76 0.36 -4.45
C SER A 210 -7.54 -0.49 -5.45
N PRO A 211 -6.88 -1.23 -6.35
CA PRO A 211 -7.55 -2.13 -7.27
C PRO A 211 -8.36 -3.20 -6.51
N PRO A 212 -9.48 -3.66 -7.08
CA PRO A 212 -10.12 -4.87 -6.60
C PRO A 212 -9.20 -6.09 -6.78
N VAL A 213 -9.48 -7.16 -6.04
CA VAL A 213 -8.90 -8.49 -6.30
C VAL A 213 -9.99 -9.37 -6.91
N VAL A 214 -9.63 -10.17 -7.91
CA VAL A 214 -10.54 -11.15 -8.50
C VAL A 214 -10.00 -12.54 -8.28
N VAL A 215 -10.75 -13.36 -7.56
CA VAL A 215 -10.39 -14.73 -7.23
C VAL A 215 -11.60 -15.64 -7.35
N ASN A 216 -11.46 -16.77 -8.05
CA ASN A 216 -12.53 -17.77 -8.26
C ASN A 216 -13.88 -17.18 -8.72
N GLY A 217 -13.84 -16.10 -9.56
CA GLY A 217 -15.04 -15.43 -10.06
C GLY A 217 -15.72 -14.49 -9.04
N VAL A 218 -15.02 -14.13 -7.96
CA VAL A 218 -15.46 -13.16 -6.96
C VAL A 218 -14.59 -11.92 -7.04
N VAL A 219 -15.18 -10.73 -7.18
CA VAL A 219 -14.51 -9.42 -7.15
C VAL A 219 -14.61 -8.86 -5.74
N ILE A 220 -13.49 -8.60 -5.10
CA ILE A 220 -13.39 -8.17 -3.71
C ILE A 220 -12.79 -6.76 -3.66
N VAL A 221 -13.42 -5.85 -2.94
CA VAL A 221 -12.99 -4.46 -2.80
C VAL A 221 -12.87 -4.08 -1.33
N GLY A 222 -11.72 -3.50 -0.97
CA GLY A 222 -11.52 -2.78 0.28
C GLY A 222 -11.83 -1.29 0.11
N SER A 223 -11.74 -0.52 1.18
CA SER A 223 -12.02 0.91 1.16
C SER A 223 -11.03 1.70 2.01
N SER A 224 -10.93 3.00 1.76
CA SER A 224 -10.29 3.96 2.67
C SER A 224 -11.39 4.78 3.34
N VAL A 225 -11.36 4.87 4.65
CA VAL A 225 -12.20 5.74 5.47
C VAL A 225 -11.39 6.97 5.84
N ARG A 226 -12.03 8.13 6.05
CA ARG A 226 -11.36 9.37 6.44
C ARG A 226 -10.76 9.24 7.84
N ASP A 227 -9.44 9.37 7.92
CA ASP A 227 -8.68 9.23 9.17
C ASP A 227 -8.84 10.47 10.07
N ASN A 228 -8.68 10.27 11.38
CA ASN A 228 -8.54 11.32 12.40
C ASN A 228 -9.62 12.42 12.34
N HIS A 229 -10.86 12.06 12.04
CA HIS A 229 -11.95 13.01 11.92
C HIS A 229 -12.95 12.86 13.08
N ARG A 230 -13.53 11.68 13.25
CA ARG A 230 -14.55 11.39 14.26
C ARG A 230 -14.45 9.96 14.77
N PHE A 231 -14.83 9.71 16.05
CA PHE A 231 -14.76 8.35 16.60
C PHE A 231 -15.75 7.40 15.92
N ASN A 232 -16.95 7.88 15.60
CA ASN A 232 -18.00 7.12 14.91
C ASN A 232 -17.85 7.22 13.37
N ALA A 233 -16.64 7.00 12.88
CA ALA A 233 -16.36 6.95 11.44
C ALA A 233 -17.17 5.85 10.73
N PRO A 234 -17.32 5.91 9.41
CA PRO A 234 -18.00 4.85 8.65
C PRO A 234 -17.36 3.48 8.83
N SER A 235 -18.15 2.42 8.62
CA SER A 235 -17.66 1.04 8.58
C SER A 235 -16.62 0.87 7.47
N GLY A 236 -15.47 0.26 7.81
CA GLY A 236 -14.40 -0.13 6.90
C GLY A 236 -14.63 -1.43 6.14
N ALA A 237 -15.88 -1.89 6.03
CA ALA A 237 -16.21 -3.20 5.50
C ALA A 237 -15.66 -3.47 4.10
N VAL A 238 -15.09 -4.67 3.93
CA VAL A 238 -14.70 -5.26 2.64
C VAL A 238 -15.92 -5.93 2.03
N ARG A 239 -16.12 -5.72 0.72
CA ARG A 239 -17.30 -6.21 0.01
C ARG A 239 -16.93 -7.04 -1.21
N ALA A 240 -17.73 -8.07 -1.48
CA ALA A 240 -17.51 -8.99 -2.57
C ALA A 240 -18.73 -9.10 -3.50
N PHE A 241 -18.44 -9.22 -4.79
CA PHE A 241 -19.41 -9.25 -5.86
C PHE A 241 -19.08 -10.39 -6.84
N ASP A 242 -20.10 -10.91 -7.49
CA ASP A 242 -19.93 -11.89 -8.58
C ASP A 242 -19.29 -11.22 -9.80
N ALA A 243 -18.19 -11.77 -10.32
CA ALA A 243 -17.42 -11.16 -11.41
C ALA A 243 -18.18 -11.07 -12.75
N ARG A 244 -19.18 -11.93 -13.01
CA ARG A 244 -19.98 -11.88 -14.23
C ARG A 244 -21.13 -10.92 -14.13
N THR A 245 -21.82 -10.95 -12.98
CA THR A 245 -23.13 -10.30 -12.84
C THR A 245 -23.12 -9.06 -11.97
N GLY A 246 -22.07 -8.84 -11.17
CA GLY A 246 -22.02 -7.76 -10.18
C GLY A 246 -22.97 -7.96 -9.00
N LYS A 247 -23.59 -9.13 -8.86
CA LYS A 247 -24.43 -9.42 -7.69
C LYS A 247 -23.58 -9.47 -6.43
N PHE A 248 -24.09 -8.84 -5.36
CA PHE A 248 -23.49 -8.90 -4.03
C PHE A 248 -23.39 -10.36 -3.56
N ARG A 249 -22.24 -10.72 -2.99
CA ARG A 249 -21.93 -12.06 -2.47
C ARG A 249 -21.84 -12.07 -0.95
N TRP A 250 -20.91 -11.30 -0.38
CA TRP A 250 -20.68 -11.21 1.04
C TRP A 250 -20.02 -9.90 1.45
N GLN A 251 -20.04 -9.62 2.75
CA GLN A 251 -19.34 -8.52 3.38
C GLN A 251 -18.60 -9.02 4.62
N PHE A 252 -17.42 -8.51 4.85
CA PHE A 252 -16.66 -8.65 6.10
C PHE A 252 -16.47 -7.27 6.70
N ASP A 253 -16.93 -7.06 7.95
CA ASP A 253 -16.68 -5.84 8.70
C ASP A 253 -15.55 -6.10 9.72
N PRO A 254 -14.41 -5.37 9.67
CA PRO A 254 -13.34 -5.52 10.64
C PRO A 254 -13.73 -5.17 12.08
N VAL A 255 -14.79 -4.41 12.28
CA VAL A 255 -15.44 -4.24 13.60
C VAL A 255 -16.57 -5.27 13.71
N PRO A 256 -16.43 -6.31 14.55
CA PRO A 256 -17.40 -7.40 14.67
C PRO A 256 -18.67 -6.94 15.39
N ARG A 257 -19.66 -6.46 14.64
CA ARG A 257 -20.90 -5.88 15.17
C ARG A 257 -21.89 -6.94 15.66
N ASP A 258 -21.81 -8.15 15.09
CA ASP A 258 -22.66 -9.27 15.50
C ASP A 258 -22.10 -9.91 16.78
N ALA A 259 -22.93 -9.95 17.84
CA ALA A 259 -22.57 -10.56 19.12
C ALA A 259 -22.26 -12.08 19.02
N SER A 260 -22.63 -12.75 17.92
CA SER A 260 -22.25 -14.14 17.66
C SER A 260 -20.83 -14.29 17.12
N ASP A 261 -20.19 -13.20 16.66
CA ASP A 261 -18.79 -13.23 16.22
C ASP A 261 -17.88 -13.49 17.43
N PRO A 262 -16.97 -14.46 17.40
CA PRO A 262 -16.05 -14.75 18.50
C PRO A 262 -15.21 -13.55 18.94
N GLN A 263 -14.94 -12.60 18.03
CA GLN A 263 -14.13 -11.41 18.33
C GLN A 263 -14.93 -10.23 18.86
N HIS A 264 -16.27 -10.33 18.90
CA HIS A 264 -17.14 -9.30 19.50
C HIS A 264 -16.78 -9.03 20.97
N SER A 265 -16.36 -10.06 21.71
CA SER A 265 -15.93 -9.93 23.12
C SER A 265 -14.66 -9.08 23.33
N ASN A 266 -13.91 -8.77 22.27
CA ASN A 266 -12.75 -7.85 22.33
C ASN A 266 -13.17 -6.37 22.25
N TRP A 267 -14.45 -6.10 22.16
CA TRP A 267 -15.06 -4.79 22.10
C TRP A 267 -16.12 -4.65 23.20
N THR A 268 -16.38 -3.43 23.66
CA THR A 268 -17.64 -3.20 24.37
C THR A 268 -18.80 -3.17 23.36
N ASN A 269 -20.03 -3.48 23.80
CA ASN A 269 -21.19 -3.41 22.91
C ASN A 269 -21.37 -2.02 22.26
N GLU A 270 -21.07 -0.95 23.00
CA GLU A 270 -21.14 0.43 22.51
C GLU A 270 -20.03 0.68 21.48
N ALA A 271 -18.78 0.31 21.78
CA ALA A 271 -17.67 0.45 20.86
C ALA A 271 -17.88 -0.36 19.58
N ALA A 272 -18.35 -1.61 19.65
CA ALA A 272 -18.66 -2.42 18.48
C ALA A 272 -19.77 -1.80 17.60
N ARG A 273 -20.74 -1.10 18.19
CA ARG A 273 -21.80 -0.41 17.45
C ARG A 273 -21.32 0.89 16.83
N ASP A 274 -20.59 1.71 17.57
CA ASP A 274 -20.36 3.13 17.23
C ASP A 274 -18.98 3.38 16.57
N THR A 275 -17.99 2.48 16.70
CA THR A 275 -16.68 2.63 16.08
C THR A 275 -16.71 2.24 14.61
N GLY A 276 -16.02 3.01 13.77
CA GLY A 276 -15.74 2.69 12.38
C GLY A 276 -14.24 2.55 12.10
N GLY A 277 -13.83 2.68 10.85
CA GLY A 277 -12.46 2.40 10.43
C GLY A 277 -12.18 0.90 10.35
N GLY A 278 -10.97 0.48 10.69
CA GLY A 278 -10.53 -0.91 10.53
C GLY A 278 -10.42 -1.35 9.06
N ASN A 279 -10.53 -0.41 8.14
CA ASN A 279 -10.70 -0.62 6.71
C ASN A 279 -9.46 -1.22 6.04
N VAL A 280 -9.65 -1.76 4.83
CA VAL A 280 -8.57 -2.26 3.96
C VAL A 280 -8.36 -1.26 2.83
N TRP A 281 -7.46 -0.29 3.04
CA TRP A 281 -7.11 0.72 2.05
C TRP A 281 -5.85 0.36 1.26
N GLY A 282 -5.04 -0.56 1.79
CA GLY A 282 -3.93 -1.20 1.13
C GLY A 282 -4.38 -2.18 0.06
N LEU A 283 -3.48 -3.04 -0.36
CA LEU A 283 -3.71 -4.04 -1.39
C LEU A 283 -4.01 -5.39 -0.75
N ILE A 284 -4.93 -6.11 -1.37
CA ILE A 284 -5.33 -7.46 -0.97
C ILE A 284 -4.53 -8.46 -1.79
N SER A 285 -4.08 -9.57 -1.19
CA SER A 285 -3.50 -10.70 -1.90
C SER A 285 -4.41 -11.92 -1.87
N SER A 286 -4.27 -12.81 -2.84
CA SER A 286 -5.12 -13.99 -2.95
C SER A 286 -4.36 -15.24 -3.36
N ASP A 287 -4.85 -16.39 -2.86
CA ASP A 287 -4.45 -17.74 -3.23
C ASP A 287 -5.68 -18.48 -3.75
N ALA A 288 -5.80 -18.54 -5.08
CA ALA A 288 -6.96 -19.12 -5.74
C ALA A 288 -7.08 -20.65 -5.54
N GLU A 289 -5.95 -21.34 -5.39
CA GLU A 289 -5.92 -22.79 -5.17
C GLU A 289 -6.48 -23.18 -3.79
N ARG A 290 -6.22 -22.31 -2.79
CA ARG A 290 -6.68 -22.52 -1.41
C ARG A 290 -7.97 -21.78 -1.09
N ASP A 291 -8.54 -21.07 -2.06
CA ASP A 291 -9.71 -20.19 -1.87
C ASP A 291 -9.52 -19.17 -0.73
N LEU A 292 -8.33 -18.56 -0.68
CA LEU A 292 -7.97 -17.61 0.38
C LEU A 292 -7.75 -16.19 -0.17
N VAL A 293 -8.15 -15.20 0.63
CA VAL A 293 -7.74 -13.80 0.48
C VAL A 293 -7.17 -13.30 1.80
N PHE A 294 -6.15 -12.44 1.71
CA PHE A 294 -5.44 -11.89 2.85
C PHE A 294 -5.68 -10.39 2.92
N LEU A 295 -6.32 -9.95 3.99
CA LEU A 295 -6.73 -8.57 4.21
C LEU A 295 -5.81 -7.91 5.23
N PRO A 296 -5.02 -6.87 4.86
CA PRO A 296 -4.29 -6.04 5.80
C PRO A 296 -5.20 -4.94 6.33
N THR A 297 -5.79 -5.14 7.50
CA THR A 297 -6.73 -4.19 8.10
C THR A 297 -5.99 -3.04 8.78
N SER A 298 -6.61 -1.86 8.79
CA SER A 298 -6.11 -0.65 9.44
C SER A 298 -6.64 -0.48 10.87
N GLY A 299 -6.20 0.61 11.53
CA GLY A 299 -6.68 1.02 12.83
C GLY A 299 -8.17 1.38 12.84
N PRO A 300 -8.85 1.23 13.99
CA PRO A 300 -10.20 1.73 14.17
C PRO A 300 -10.15 3.22 14.53
N SER A 301 -11.17 3.98 14.12
CA SER A 301 -11.22 5.42 14.39
C SER A 301 -11.49 5.75 15.87
N PRO A 302 -10.89 6.86 16.37
CA PRO A 302 -9.82 7.67 15.80
C PRO A 302 -8.44 7.04 16.10
N ASP A 303 -7.44 7.35 15.24
CA ASP A 303 -6.15 6.65 15.26
C ASP A 303 -5.24 7.00 16.45
N PHE A 304 -5.46 8.14 17.15
CA PHE A 304 -4.57 8.62 18.23
C PHE A 304 -5.22 8.66 19.61
N TYR A 305 -6.47 8.20 19.74
CA TYR A 305 -7.18 8.10 21.01
C TYR A 305 -8.16 6.94 21.00
N GLY A 306 -7.91 5.95 21.85
CA GLY A 306 -8.70 4.72 21.93
C GLY A 306 -9.71 4.67 23.08
N GLY A 307 -9.83 5.73 23.90
CA GLY A 307 -10.71 5.73 25.08
C GLY A 307 -12.20 5.53 24.77
N THR A 308 -12.64 5.75 23.53
CA THR A 308 -14.00 5.46 23.05
C THR A 308 -14.19 4.00 22.62
N ARG A 309 -13.10 3.23 22.50
CA ARG A 309 -13.09 1.85 21.99
C ARG A 309 -12.23 0.92 22.85
N PRO A 310 -12.50 0.77 24.16
CA PRO A 310 -11.68 -0.04 25.05
C PRO A 310 -11.62 -1.51 24.59
N GLY A 311 -10.50 -2.17 24.87
CA GLY A 311 -10.17 -3.52 24.43
C GLY A 311 -9.12 -3.53 23.31
N ASP A 312 -8.69 -4.72 22.88
CA ASP A 312 -7.65 -4.88 21.85
C ASP A 312 -8.12 -4.51 20.44
N ASN A 313 -9.42 -4.42 20.22
CA ASN A 313 -10.06 -4.02 18.95
C ASN A 313 -9.83 -4.97 17.76
N ARG A 314 -9.83 -6.28 17.99
CA ARG A 314 -9.75 -7.29 16.89
C ARG A 314 -11.07 -7.27 16.08
N TYR A 315 -11.02 -7.30 14.73
CA TYR A 315 -9.97 -7.57 13.74
C TYR A 315 -9.23 -6.32 13.20
N ALA A 316 -9.28 -5.17 13.84
CA ALA A 316 -8.47 -4.04 13.40
C ALA A 316 -6.97 -4.34 13.55
N ASP A 317 -6.13 -3.64 12.78
CA ASP A 317 -4.65 -3.77 12.77
C ASP A 317 -4.17 -5.22 12.64
N SER A 318 -4.84 -5.98 11.80
CA SER A 318 -4.67 -7.43 11.67
C SER A 318 -4.36 -7.85 10.24
N LEU A 319 -3.65 -8.96 10.10
CA LEU A 319 -3.72 -9.77 8.90
C LEU A 319 -4.88 -10.75 9.06
N VAL A 320 -5.90 -10.65 8.22
CA VAL A 320 -7.09 -11.50 8.26
C VAL A 320 -7.16 -12.37 7.01
N ALA A 321 -7.19 -13.68 7.16
CA ALA A 321 -7.39 -14.63 6.08
C ALA A 321 -8.87 -15.01 6.00
N LEU A 322 -9.50 -14.78 4.84
CA LEU A 322 -10.88 -15.16 4.57
C LEU A 322 -10.97 -16.21 3.47
N ARG A 323 -12.04 -17.02 3.48
CA ARG A 323 -12.50 -17.75 2.32
C ARG A 323 -12.98 -16.77 1.26
N ALA A 324 -12.36 -16.76 0.09
CA ALA A 324 -12.71 -15.83 -0.98
C ALA A 324 -14.15 -16.03 -1.48
N SER A 325 -14.61 -17.27 -1.51
CA SER A 325 -15.95 -17.66 -1.98
C SER A 325 -17.07 -17.23 -1.03
N SER A 326 -16.85 -17.19 0.30
CA SER A 326 -17.89 -16.98 1.32
C SER A 326 -17.68 -15.76 2.22
N GLY A 327 -16.45 -15.25 2.34
CA GLY A 327 -16.10 -14.18 3.29
C GLY A 327 -15.93 -14.67 4.73
N GLU A 328 -15.93 -15.98 4.95
CA GLU A 328 -15.73 -16.58 6.26
C GLU A 328 -14.28 -16.39 6.73
N VAL A 329 -14.09 -15.99 8.00
CA VAL A 329 -12.76 -15.87 8.62
C VAL A 329 -12.16 -17.25 8.84
N VAL A 330 -10.99 -17.50 8.26
CA VAL A 330 -10.23 -18.74 8.46
C VAL A 330 -9.31 -18.60 9.67
N TRP A 331 -8.55 -17.51 9.71
CA TRP A 331 -7.71 -17.11 10.83
C TRP A 331 -7.38 -15.61 10.75
N HIS A 332 -6.90 -15.06 11.83
CA HIS A 332 -6.37 -13.70 11.87
C HIS A 332 -5.21 -13.60 12.87
N PHE A 333 -4.36 -12.62 12.65
CA PHE A 333 -3.33 -12.21 13.60
C PHE A 333 -3.29 -10.69 13.72
N GLN A 334 -3.45 -10.18 14.94
CA GLN A 334 -3.40 -8.75 15.21
C GLN A 334 -1.94 -8.31 15.40
N THR A 335 -1.46 -7.40 14.56
CA THR A 335 -0.08 -6.90 14.60
C THR A 335 0.11 -5.78 15.62
N ILE A 336 -0.96 -5.06 15.97
CA ILE A 336 -0.99 -4.01 16.99
C ILE A 336 -2.27 -4.15 17.82
N HIS A 337 -2.13 -4.32 19.12
CA HIS A 337 -3.25 -4.29 20.06
C HIS A 337 -3.58 -2.85 20.42
N HIS A 338 -4.88 -2.47 20.36
CA HIS A 338 -5.36 -1.15 20.75
C HIS A 338 -4.52 0.00 20.16
N ASP A 339 -4.46 0.07 18.83
CA ASP A 339 -3.61 1.05 18.13
C ASP A 339 -4.02 2.50 18.46
N VAL A 340 -3.05 3.31 18.91
CA VAL A 340 -3.14 4.75 19.11
C VAL A 340 -1.94 5.48 18.48
N TRP A 341 -1.30 4.86 17.49
CA TRP A 341 -0.09 5.36 16.82
C TRP A 341 -0.25 5.49 15.31
N ASP A 342 -1.42 5.11 14.74
CA ASP A 342 -1.67 5.02 13.30
C ASP A 342 -0.69 4.01 12.63
N TYR A 343 -0.57 2.82 13.26
CA TYR A 343 0.32 1.75 12.80
C TYR A 343 -0.41 0.66 11.99
N ASP A 344 -1.42 1.07 11.22
CA ASP A 344 -2.18 0.17 10.37
C ASP A 344 -1.31 -0.66 9.40
N ASN A 345 -1.83 -1.83 9.01
CA ASN A 345 -1.24 -2.69 7.99
C ASN A 345 -1.49 -2.09 6.60
N ALA A 346 -0.55 -1.29 6.12
CA ALA A 346 -0.64 -0.60 4.83
C ALA A 346 -0.12 -1.44 3.66
N ALA A 347 0.86 -2.32 3.92
CA ALA A 347 1.54 -3.10 2.91
C ALA A 347 0.69 -4.27 2.42
N GLN A 348 0.82 -4.60 1.12
CA GLN A 348 0.24 -5.81 0.56
C GLN A 348 0.80 -7.05 1.26
N PRO A 349 -0.04 -7.98 1.75
CA PRO A 349 0.43 -9.29 2.19
C PRO A 349 1.13 -10.01 1.04
N THR A 350 2.34 -10.50 1.24
CA THR A 350 3.13 -11.11 0.16
C THR A 350 3.21 -12.62 0.32
N LEU A 351 2.84 -13.37 -0.72
CA LEU A 351 2.83 -14.84 -0.71
C LEU A 351 4.15 -15.40 -1.24
N ILE A 352 4.68 -16.40 -0.55
CA ILE A 352 5.90 -17.11 -0.94
C ILE A 352 5.86 -18.56 -0.44
N GLU A 353 6.59 -19.45 -1.10
CA GLU A 353 6.90 -20.78 -0.58
C GLU A 353 8.25 -20.72 0.15
N LEU A 354 8.27 -20.98 1.46
CA LEU A 354 9.47 -21.15 2.29
C LEU A 354 9.69 -22.62 2.60
N GLU A 355 10.81 -22.92 3.26
CA GLU A 355 11.11 -24.24 3.76
C GLU A 355 11.34 -24.19 5.28
N ARG A 356 10.74 -25.13 6.02
CA ARG A 356 10.96 -25.31 7.46
C ARG A 356 11.12 -26.78 7.76
N ASP A 357 12.27 -27.15 8.34
CA ASP A 357 12.62 -28.55 8.67
C ASP A 357 12.55 -29.51 7.47
N GLY A 358 12.93 -29.04 6.27
CA GLY A 358 12.90 -29.81 5.03
C GLY A 358 11.50 -30.01 4.44
N LEU A 359 10.49 -29.29 4.93
CA LEU A 359 9.11 -29.30 4.43
C LEU A 359 8.72 -27.95 3.85
N SER A 360 7.94 -27.96 2.76
CA SER A 360 7.36 -26.73 2.20
C SER A 360 6.44 -26.07 3.22
N PHE A 361 6.63 -24.75 3.38
CA PHE A 361 5.84 -23.88 4.23
C PHE A 361 5.23 -22.78 3.36
N PRO A 362 3.98 -22.93 2.90
CA PRO A 362 3.30 -21.89 2.13
C PRO A 362 3.05 -20.69 3.02
N ALA A 363 3.88 -19.65 2.84
CA ALA A 363 3.91 -18.49 3.71
C ALA A 363 3.14 -17.29 3.16
N VAL A 364 2.58 -16.48 4.07
CA VAL A 364 2.15 -15.11 3.85
C VAL A 364 2.96 -14.18 4.75
N ILE A 365 3.51 -13.12 4.18
CA ILE A 365 4.32 -12.12 4.88
C ILE A 365 3.50 -10.84 5.03
N GLN A 366 3.36 -10.33 6.26
CA GLN A 366 2.83 -9.00 6.53
C GLN A 366 3.96 -8.08 6.97
N ALA A 367 4.30 -7.13 6.12
CA ALA A 367 5.20 -6.03 6.45
C ALA A 367 4.40 -4.86 7.06
N THR A 368 4.95 -4.20 8.09
CA THR A 368 4.19 -3.26 8.91
C THR A 368 4.82 -1.86 8.98
N LYS A 369 4.03 -0.86 9.37
CA LYS A 369 4.50 0.50 9.65
C LYS A 369 5.54 0.53 10.78
N THR A 370 5.51 -0.43 11.69
CA THR A 370 6.56 -0.57 12.73
C THR A 370 7.89 -1.05 12.17
N GLY A 371 7.95 -1.47 10.88
CA GLY A 371 9.14 -2.05 10.27
C GLY A 371 9.40 -3.49 10.68
N MET A 372 8.47 -4.12 11.36
CA MET A 372 8.49 -5.56 11.69
C MET A 372 7.88 -6.36 10.53
N LEU A 373 8.38 -7.58 10.34
CA LEU A 373 7.88 -8.55 9.36
C LEU A 373 7.29 -9.73 10.11
N TYR A 374 6.01 -10.01 9.86
CA TYR A 374 5.31 -11.18 10.38
C TYR A 374 5.12 -12.20 9.25
N ILE A 375 5.48 -13.45 9.50
CA ILE A 375 5.44 -14.53 8.51
C ILE A 375 4.59 -15.68 9.05
N PHE A 376 3.52 -16.03 8.33
CA PHE A 376 2.56 -17.04 8.76
C PHE A 376 2.32 -18.10 7.69
N HIS A 377 1.94 -19.29 8.10
CA HIS A 377 1.39 -20.29 7.21
C HIS A 377 0.03 -19.85 6.66
N ARG A 378 -0.15 -19.89 5.33
CA ARG A 378 -1.35 -19.33 4.65
C ARG A 378 -2.66 -19.89 5.16
N GLU A 379 -2.73 -21.21 5.45
CA GLU A 379 -3.97 -21.88 5.81
C GLU A 379 -4.27 -21.86 7.30
N THR A 380 -3.24 -21.80 8.14
CA THR A 380 -3.40 -21.99 9.60
C THR A 380 -3.13 -20.75 10.41
N GLY A 381 -2.40 -19.78 9.87
CA GLY A 381 -1.92 -18.63 10.64
C GLY A 381 -0.80 -18.97 11.62
N GLU A 382 -0.21 -20.17 11.55
CA GLU A 382 0.93 -20.55 12.37
C GLU A 382 2.14 -19.67 12.02
N PRO A 383 2.82 -19.04 12.99
CA PRO A 383 3.96 -18.19 12.71
C PRO A 383 5.19 -19.01 12.28
N PHE A 384 5.93 -18.48 11.28
CA PHE A 384 7.19 -19.09 10.83
C PHE A 384 8.30 -18.93 11.87
N PHE A 385 8.42 -17.75 12.46
CA PHE A 385 9.28 -17.44 13.60
C PHE A 385 8.43 -17.18 14.84
N GLU A 386 8.99 -17.41 16.02
CA GLU A 386 8.36 -17.09 17.29
C GLU A 386 7.96 -15.61 17.38
N ILE A 387 6.80 -15.34 17.98
CA ILE A 387 6.29 -14.00 18.27
C ILE A 387 6.10 -13.88 19.78
N GLU A 388 6.73 -12.89 20.39
CA GLU A 388 6.69 -12.64 21.83
C GLU A 388 5.76 -11.48 22.16
N GLU A 389 4.89 -11.64 23.16
CA GLU A 389 4.18 -10.54 23.77
C GLU A 389 5.11 -9.80 24.74
N ARG A 390 5.47 -8.55 24.42
CA ARG A 390 6.38 -7.75 25.23
C ARG A 390 5.65 -6.58 25.88
N PRO A 391 5.93 -6.29 27.19
CA PRO A 391 5.37 -5.13 27.87
C PRO A 391 5.71 -3.81 27.15
N VAL A 392 4.73 -2.89 27.12
CA VAL A 392 4.84 -1.56 26.50
C VAL A 392 4.39 -0.47 27.47
N PRO A 393 4.77 0.83 27.25
CA PRO A 393 4.34 1.93 28.10
C PRO A 393 2.83 2.04 28.22
N GLN A 394 2.34 2.34 29.45
CA GLN A 394 0.91 2.36 29.82
C GLN A 394 0.39 3.76 30.17
N ASP A 395 1.23 4.79 30.09
CA ASP A 395 0.96 6.13 30.58
C ASP A 395 0.29 7.02 29.50
N GLY A 396 -0.87 6.59 28.99
CA GLY A 396 -1.72 7.33 28.06
C GLY A 396 -2.39 8.57 28.70
N VAL A 397 -3.10 9.35 27.86
CA VAL A 397 -3.90 10.50 28.34
C VAL A 397 -5.09 10.04 29.18
N PRO A 398 -5.70 10.93 29.98
CA PRO A 398 -6.92 10.59 30.73
C PRO A 398 -8.02 10.00 29.84
N GLY A 399 -8.59 8.87 30.28
CA GLY A 399 -9.60 8.10 29.53
C GLY A 399 -9.04 6.99 28.65
N GLU A 400 -7.74 6.99 28.34
CA GLU A 400 -7.08 5.96 27.56
C GLU A 400 -6.85 4.68 28.39
N ARG A 401 -6.97 3.51 27.73
CA ARG A 401 -6.71 2.19 28.30
C ARG A 401 -5.94 1.33 27.33
N LEU A 402 -4.62 1.47 27.34
CA LEU A 402 -3.71 0.79 26.44
C LEU A 402 -3.64 -0.72 26.70
N SER A 403 -3.31 -1.50 25.67
CA SER A 403 -2.92 -2.89 25.84
C SER A 403 -1.61 -2.98 26.62
N PRO A 404 -1.49 -3.90 27.60
CA PRO A 404 -0.28 -4.02 28.42
C PRO A 404 0.94 -4.56 27.64
N THR A 405 0.69 -5.27 26.55
CA THR A 405 1.73 -5.87 25.71
C THR A 405 1.46 -5.61 24.24
N GLN A 406 2.50 -5.81 23.42
CA GLN A 406 2.42 -5.82 21.97
C GLN A 406 3.19 -7.01 21.41
N PRO A 407 2.80 -7.57 20.25
CA PRO A 407 3.47 -8.69 19.62
C PRO A 407 4.76 -8.23 18.91
N PHE A 408 5.85 -8.94 19.17
CA PHE A 408 7.15 -8.72 18.55
C PHE A 408 7.65 -10.03 17.92
N PRO A 409 7.86 -10.09 16.59
CA PRO A 409 8.54 -11.23 15.98
C PRO A 409 10.01 -11.27 16.47
N VAL A 410 10.48 -12.45 16.85
CA VAL A 410 11.86 -12.65 17.28
C VAL A 410 12.81 -12.51 16.10
N LYS A 411 12.36 -12.90 14.90
CA LYS A 411 13.06 -12.79 13.62
C LYS A 411 12.10 -12.41 12.50
N PRO A 412 12.57 -11.68 11.47
CA PRO A 412 13.81 -10.89 11.44
C PRO A 412 13.77 -9.76 12.46
N PRO A 413 14.93 -9.12 12.78
CA PRO A 413 14.90 -7.91 13.60
C PRO A 413 14.15 -6.78 12.89
N PRO A 414 13.62 -5.78 13.61
CA PRO A 414 12.98 -4.62 13.00
C PRO A 414 13.89 -3.93 11.97
N LEU A 415 13.33 -3.58 10.80
CA LEU A 415 14.08 -2.99 9.69
C LEU A 415 14.34 -1.49 9.86
N VAL A 416 13.76 -0.89 10.89
CA VAL A 416 13.92 0.52 11.28
C VAL A 416 14.18 0.62 12.78
N PRO A 417 14.85 1.69 13.25
CA PRO A 417 15.00 1.95 14.67
C PRO A 417 13.66 2.13 15.37
N HIS A 418 13.52 1.60 16.58
CA HIS A 418 12.34 1.73 17.42
C HIS A 418 12.59 2.72 18.57
N GLY A 419 11.69 3.71 18.69
CA GLY A 419 11.76 4.72 19.73
C GLY A 419 12.61 5.94 19.36
N PHE A 420 12.63 6.93 20.27
CA PHE A 420 13.35 8.18 20.14
C PHE A 420 13.76 8.68 21.53
N GLY A 421 15.02 9.10 21.68
CA GLY A 421 15.56 9.66 22.90
C GLY A 421 16.18 11.04 22.70
N ALA A 422 16.53 11.73 23.77
CA ALA A 422 17.12 13.08 23.73
C ALA A 422 18.46 13.13 22.95
N ASP A 423 19.18 12.01 22.88
CA ASP A 423 20.45 11.91 22.15
C ASP A 423 20.27 11.71 20.65
N ASP A 424 19.07 11.27 20.20
CA ASP A 424 18.74 11.06 18.80
C ASP A 424 18.49 12.36 18.03
N PHE A 425 18.34 13.51 18.73
CA PHE A 425 18.23 14.79 18.05
C PHE A 425 19.46 15.07 17.18
N TRP A 426 19.19 15.30 15.92
CA TRP A 426 20.15 15.59 14.88
C TRP A 426 19.79 16.90 14.15
N GLY A 427 20.72 17.44 13.40
CA GLY A 427 20.52 18.59 12.52
C GLY A 427 21.71 18.73 11.59
N ILE A 428 21.50 19.36 10.43
CA ILE A 428 22.55 19.58 9.41
C ILE A 428 23.72 20.46 9.95
N SER A 429 23.47 21.17 11.04
CA SER A 429 24.45 21.91 11.81
C SER A 429 24.11 21.87 13.30
N PHE A 430 25.02 22.32 14.16
CA PHE A 430 24.76 22.46 15.60
C PHE A 430 23.63 23.44 15.91
N LEU A 431 23.46 24.49 15.08
CA LEU A 431 22.35 25.45 15.19
C LEU A 431 21.02 24.79 14.85
N ASP A 432 20.96 24.05 13.77
CA ASP A 432 19.78 23.31 13.33
C ASP A 432 19.37 22.26 14.36
N ARG A 433 20.33 21.47 14.86
CA ARG A 433 20.12 20.57 16.00
C ARG A 433 19.57 21.29 17.23
N GLY A 434 20.09 22.48 17.51
CA GLY A 434 19.63 23.34 18.60
C GLY A 434 18.17 23.77 18.43
N GLN A 435 17.73 24.06 17.19
CA GLN A 435 16.33 24.37 16.88
C GLN A 435 15.42 23.15 17.06
N CYS A 436 15.86 21.95 16.65
CA CYS A 436 15.13 20.71 16.93
C CYS A 436 14.89 20.51 18.41
N ARG A 437 15.96 20.62 19.22
CA ARG A 437 15.87 20.48 20.69
C ARG A 437 14.98 21.55 21.32
N LYS A 438 15.05 22.79 20.85
CA LYS A 438 14.20 23.88 21.33
C LYS A 438 12.72 23.64 21.03
N LYS A 439 12.40 23.08 19.85
CA LYS A 439 11.01 22.87 19.41
C LYS A 439 10.37 21.66 20.07
N TYR A 440 11.13 20.58 20.23
CA TYR A 440 10.60 19.26 20.63
C TYR A 440 11.21 18.70 21.92
N GLY A 441 12.09 19.44 22.59
CA GLY A 441 12.83 18.95 23.78
C GLY A 441 11.92 18.62 24.97
N ASP A 442 10.76 19.30 25.07
CA ASP A 442 9.76 19.08 26.14
C ASP A 442 8.75 17.97 25.77
N PHE A 443 8.84 17.41 24.55
CA PHE A 443 7.95 16.31 24.16
C PHE A 443 8.38 15.02 24.84
N ARG A 444 7.40 14.17 25.12
CA ARG A 444 7.64 12.81 25.59
C ARG A 444 8.44 12.01 24.56
N MET A 445 9.45 11.32 25.02
CA MET A 445 10.31 10.44 24.22
C MET A 445 10.38 9.08 24.90
N GLY A 446 10.56 8.01 24.13
CA GLY A 446 10.64 6.67 24.71
C GLY A 446 10.79 5.58 23.64
N PRO A 447 10.64 4.31 24.06
CA PRO A 447 10.64 3.17 23.13
C PRO A 447 9.45 3.25 22.16
N ILE A 448 9.44 2.35 21.15
CA ILE A 448 8.26 2.15 20.32
C ILE A 448 7.02 1.89 21.21
N PHE A 449 5.85 2.32 20.75
CA PHE A 449 4.59 2.26 21.50
C PHE A 449 4.49 3.20 22.72
N THR A 450 5.38 4.21 22.81
CA THR A 450 5.14 5.33 23.72
C THR A 450 3.88 6.08 23.26
N PRO A 451 2.82 6.19 24.11
CA PRO A 451 1.53 6.70 23.66
C PRO A 451 1.53 8.22 23.44
N PRO A 452 0.61 8.74 22.59
CA PRO A 452 0.34 10.16 22.49
C PRO A 452 0.05 10.81 23.84
N SER A 453 0.48 12.05 24.04
CA SER A 453 0.38 12.76 25.30
C SER A 453 -0.09 14.20 25.13
N ILE A 454 -0.43 14.84 26.26
CA ILE A 454 -0.82 16.27 26.29
C ILE A 454 0.40 17.16 26.03
N GLU A 455 1.57 16.76 26.48
CA GLU A 455 2.83 17.47 26.21
C GLU A 455 3.25 17.37 24.74
N GLY A 456 2.78 16.35 24.04
CA GLY A 456 3.21 15.87 22.74
C GLY A 456 4.20 14.70 22.91
N THR A 457 4.15 13.75 22.00
CA THR A 457 5.01 12.56 21.97
C THR A 457 5.72 12.47 20.64
N ILE A 458 7.02 12.17 20.65
CA ILE A 458 7.77 11.79 19.45
C ILE A 458 7.57 10.30 19.21
N ILE A 459 6.99 9.96 18.07
CA ILE A 459 6.68 8.61 17.62
C ILE A 459 7.73 8.18 16.58
N SER A 460 8.42 7.07 16.82
CA SER A 460 9.43 6.52 15.91
C SER A 460 9.35 4.99 15.89
N PRO A 461 9.18 4.37 14.72
CA PRO A 461 9.00 4.98 13.39
C PRO A 461 7.77 5.87 13.29
N SER A 462 7.71 6.72 12.26
CA SER A 462 6.59 7.65 12.04
C SER A 462 5.27 6.94 11.72
N THR A 463 4.17 7.68 11.69
CA THR A 463 2.85 7.20 11.21
C THR A 463 2.85 6.83 9.72
N ALA A 464 3.75 7.44 8.92
CA ALA A 464 4.03 6.96 7.56
C ALA A 464 4.76 5.60 7.58
N GLY A 465 5.26 5.21 8.74
CA GLY A 465 5.80 3.90 9.04
C GLY A 465 7.21 3.63 8.52
N GLY A 466 7.75 2.52 8.93
CA GLY A 466 8.92 1.89 8.32
C GLY A 466 8.59 1.41 6.92
N ILE A 467 7.54 0.57 6.80
CA ILE A 467 7.03 0.08 5.51
C ILE A 467 5.57 0.52 5.36
N ASN A 468 5.22 1.00 4.17
CA ASN A 468 3.88 1.50 3.85
C ASN A 468 3.31 0.75 2.63
N TRP A 469 2.27 1.28 2.00
CA TRP A 469 1.51 0.68 0.89
C TRP A 469 2.38 0.19 -0.30
N GLY A 470 3.60 0.69 -0.46
CA GLY A 470 4.54 0.19 -1.47
C GLY A 470 5.01 -1.24 -1.22
N GLY A 471 4.80 -1.78 -0.03
CA GLY A 471 5.06 -3.17 0.31
C GLY A 471 6.53 -3.58 0.22
N VAL A 472 6.73 -4.84 -0.11
CA VAL A 472 8.04 -5.49 -0.24
C VAL A 472 8.10 -6.31 -1.54
N ALA A 473 9.30 -6.50 -2.08
CA ALA A 473 9.54 -7.40 -3.21
C ALA A 473 10.27 -8.66 -2.73
N VAL A 474 9.96 -9.82 -3.31
CA VAL A 474 10.53 -11.10 -2.87
C VAL A 474 11.09 -11.87 -4.05
N GLU A 475 12.36 -12.25 -3.98
CA GLU A 475 12.98 -13.20 -4.91
C GLU A 475 12.65 -14.62 -4.45
N PRO A 476 11.85 -15.40 -5.21
CA PRO A 476 11.26 -16.65 -4.71
C PRO A 476 12.23 -17.82 -4.61
N LYS A 477 13.35 -17.82 -5.35
CA LYS A 477 14.31 -18.94 -5.36
C LYS A 477 15.31 -18.88 -4.23
N GLN A 478 15.82 -17.66 -3.94
CA GLN A 478 16.81 -17.45 -2.88
C GLN A 478 16.19 -17.00 -1.58
N LYS A 479 14.86 -16.81 -1.56
CA LYS A 479 14.10 -16.40 -0.37
C LYS A 479 14.56 -15.05 0.18
N VAL A 480 14.94 -14.15 -0.72
CA VAL A 480 15.39 -12.80 -0.36
C VAL A 480 14.21 -11.83 -0.49
N LEU A 481 13.92 -11.12 0.59
CA LEU A 481 12.96 -10.02 0.61
C LEU A 481 13.71 -8.68 0.57
N VAL A 482 13.22 -7.74 -0.24
CA VAL A 482 13.70 -6.35 -0.24
C VAL A 482 12.58 -5.41 0.15
N ALA A 483 12.82 -4.63 1.21
CA ALA A 483 11.93 -3.59 1.70
C ALA A 483 12.51 -2.20 1.47
N LYS A 484 11.68 -1.25 1.02
CA LYS A 484 11.95 0.17 1.16
C LYS A 484 11.47 0.61 2.55
N VAL A 485 12.34 1.19 3.35
CA VAL A 485 12.02 1.67 4.70
C VAL A 485 12.18 3.18 4.83
N LEU A 486 11.27 3.81 5.62
CA LEU A 486 11.34 5.22 6.03
C LEU A 486 11.70 5.29 7.52
N ARG A 487 12.68 6.13 7.86
CA ARG A 487 13.25 6.25 9.22
C ARG A 487 13.05 7.64 9.82
N MET A 488 12.05 8.36 9.38
CA MET A 488 11.71 9.67 9.95
C MET A 488 10.86 9.49 11.21
N ALA A 489 11.03 10.41 12.17
CA ALA A 489 10.17 10.52 13.33
C ALA A 489 8.96 11.42 13.05
N HIS A 490 7.89 11.22 13.80
CA HIS A 490 6.63 11.98 13.77
C HIS A 490 6.30 12.46 15.18
N PHE A 491 5.46 13.49 15.33
CA PHE A 491 4.93 13.85 16.63
C PHE A 491 3.41 13.79 16.62
N ALA A 492 2.84 13.44 17.77
CA ALA A 492 1.42 13.55 18.05
C ALA A 492 1.23 14.24 19.41
N LYS A 493 0.35 15.25 19.45
CA LYS A 493 -0.02 15.99 20.66
C LYS A 493 -1.52 16.04 20.78
N LEU A 494 -2.04 15.58 21.92
CA LEU A 494 -3.46 15.61 22.25
C LEU A 494 -3.74 16.82 23.15
N THR A 495 -4.51 17.78 22.66
CA THR A 495 -4.92 18.96 23.43
C THR A 495 -6.34 18.78 23.93
N PRO A 496 -6.61 18.84 25.26
CA PRO A 496 -7.99 18.82 25.77
C PRO A 496 -8.82 19.92 25.14
N LEU A 497 -10.05 19.63 24.72
CA LEU A 497 -10.90 20.60 24.00
C LEU A 497 -11.17 21.89 24.82
N GLU A 498 -11.25 21.78 26.14
CA GLU A 498 -11.38 22.95 27.04
C GLU A 498 -10.20 23.92 26.94
N ASN A 499 -9.04 23.46 26.50
CA ASN A 499 -7.81 24.25 26.35
C ASN A 499 -7.57 24.71 24.89
N LEU A 500 -8.33 24.22 23.93
CA LEU A 500 -8.11 24.49 22.50
C LEU A 500 -8.22 25.99 22.15
N ALA A 501 -9.17 26.70 22.75
CA ALA A 501 -9.36 28.14 22.54
C ALA A 501 -8.21 29.02 23.10
N GLN A 502 -7.35 28.46 23.95
CA GLN A 502 -6.24 29.18 24.61
C GLN A 502 -4.88 28.90 23.94
N ALA A 503 -4.83 28.05 22.93
CA ALA A 503 -3.61 27.71 22.19
C ALA A 503 -3.41 28.70 21.01
N PRO A 504 -2.57 29.76 21.15
CA PRO A 504 -2.39 30.74 20.08
C PRO A 504 -1.75 30.10 18.85
N GLY A 505 -2.42 30.14 17.70
CA GLY A 505 -1.91 29.66 16.42
C GLY A 505 -2.07 28.17 16.15
N GLU A 506 -2.70 27.41 17.06
CA GLU A 506 -2.95 25.98 16.85
C GLU A 506 -4.29 25.68 16.13
N ALA A 507 -5.13 26.70 15.90
CA ALA A 507 -6.46 26.54 15.31
C ALA A 507 -6.56 26.79 13.78
N ASP A 508 -5.44 27.05 13.08
CA ASP A 508 -5.49 27.21 11.62
C ASP A 508 -5.38 25.83 10.94
N GLU A 509 -6.52 25.34 10.47
CA GLU A 509 -6.65 24.03 9.80
C GLU A 509 -5.75 23.84 8.57
N ASN A 510 -5.19 24.92 8.04
CA ASN A 510 -4.33 24.89 6.85
C ASN A 510 -2.83 24.80 7.19
N VAL A 511 -2.47 24.88 8.47
CA VAL A 511 -1.08 24.81 8.91
C VAL A 511 -0.73 23.39 9.33
N MET A 512 0.37 22.83 8.79
CA MET A 512 0.90 21.54 9.22
C MET A 512 1.24 21.57 10.71
N GLY A 513 0.63 20.67 11.48
CA GLY A 513 0.77 20.63 12.95
C GLY A 513 -0.27 21.45 13.71
N ALA A 514 -1.26 22.08 13.03
CA ALA A 514 -2.40 22.69 13.70
C ALA A 514 -3.27 21.63 14.39
N ALA A 515 -3.77 21.96 15.58
CA ALA A 515 -4.66 21.09 16.32
C ALA A 515 -6.05 21.04 15.67
N ARG A 516 -6.55 19.83 15.42
CA ARG A 516 -7.89 19.57 14.87
C ARG A 516 -8.70 18.75 15.86
N GLU A 517 -9.96 19.14 16.07
CA GLU A 517 -10.86 18.36 16.91
C GLU A 517 -11.01 16.93 16.40
N LEU A 518 -10.85 15.96 17.29
CA LEU A 518 -11.28 14.58 17.08
C LEU A 518 -12.73 14.46 17.52
N ILE A 519 -13.67 14.68 16.60
CA ILE A 519 -15.10 14.81 16.88
C ILE A 519 -15.62 13.62 17.70
N GLY A 520 -16.28 13.94 18.82
CA GLY A 520 -16.82 12.94 19.75
C GLY A 520 -15.81 12.38 20.75
N THR A 521 -14.61 12.96 20.83
CA THR A 521 -13.62 12.67 21.87
C THR A 521 -13.33 13.94 22.69
N PRO A 522 -12.70 13.84 23.87
CA PRO A 522 -12.34 15.02 24.67
C PRO A 522 -11.09 15.77 24.17
N TYR A 523 -10.54 15.40 22.99
CA TYR A 523 -9.25 15.90 22.52
C TYR A 523 -9.30 16.46 21.09
N ALA A 524 -8.38 17.40 20.83
CA ALA A 524 -7.92 17.79 19.51
C ALA A 524 -6.52 17.24 19.28
N LEU A 525 -6.20 16.88 18.04
CA LEU A 525 -4.93 16.30 17.62
C LEU A 525 -4.11 17.29 16.80
N ALA A 526 -2.87 17.56 17.22
CA ALA A 526 -1.83 18.14 16.39
C ALA A 526 -0.78 17.07 16.04
N GLN A 527 -0.44 16.94 14.78
CA GLN A 527 0.52 15.93 14.32
C GLN A 527 1.34 16.40 13.13
N GLY A 528 2.51 15.81 12.93
CA GLY A 528 3.36 16.12 11.79
C GLY A 528 4.76 15.51 11.91
N PRO A 529 5.60 15.62 10.86
CA PRO A 529 6.97 15.16 10.90
C PRO A 529 7.80 15.99 11.90
N VAL A 530 8.74 15.33 12.59
CA VAL A 530 9.68 15.97 13.51
C VAL A 530 10.79 16.61 12.68
N VAL A 531 10.59 17.86 12.30
CA VAL A 531 11.50 18.64 11.44
C VAL A 531 11.87 19.98 12.04
N SER A 532 13.08 20.44 11.73
CA SER A 532 13.54 21.79 12.07
C SER A 532 12.79 22.88 11.28
N PRO A 533 12.96 24.16 11.62
CA PRO A 533 12.45 25.27 10.80
C PRO A 533 13.00 25.30 9.36
N MET A 534 14.10 24.60 9.09
CA MET A 534 14.67 24.42 7.75
C MET A 534 14.10 23.19 7.02
N PHE A 535 13.05 22.56 7.56
CA PHE A 535 12.45 21.33 7.06
C PHE A 535 13.41 20.12 7.02
N THR A 536 14.50 20.16 7.79
CA THR A 536 15.42 19.03 7.96
C THR A 536 14.88 18.09 9.04
N PRO A 537 14.83 16.76 8.81
CA PRO A 537 14.44 15.83 9.86
C PRO A 537 15.34 15.94 11.09
N CYS A 538 14.75 15.94 12.28
CA CYS A 538 15.45 16.09 13.53
C CYS A 538 16.08 14.79 14.05
N ASN A 539 16.02 13.69 13.30
CA ASN A 539 16.75 12.44 13.54
C ASN A 539 17.84 12.24 12.49
N ALA A 540 18.89 11.50 12.85
CA ALA A 540 20.02 11.26 11.97
C ALA A 540 19.63 10.47 10.69
N PRO A 541 20.25 10.78 9.53
CA PRO A 541 20.09 9.96 8.33
C PRO A 541 20.70 8.55 8.52
N PRO A 542 20.37 7.58 7.62
CA PRO A 542 19.57 7.73 6.40
C PRO A 542 18.08 7.80 6.71
N TRP A 543 17.38 8.75 6.06
CA TRP A 543 15.92 8.91 6.24
C TRP A 543 15.12 7.88 5.44
N SER A 544 15.69 7.34 4.37
CA SER A 544 15.18 6.17 3.66
C SER A 544 16.29 5.23 3.26
N ALA A 545 15.98 3.93 3.25
CA ALA A 545 16.89 2.88 2.86
C ALA A 545 16.16 1.74 2.13
N LEU A 546 16.91 0.97 1.35
CA LEU A 546 16.58 -0.40 0.99
C LEU A 546 17.20 -1.34 2.00
N VAL A 547 16.46 -2.36 2.40
CA VAL A 547 16.92 -3.40 3.33
C VAL A 547 16.60 -4.75 2.70
N ALA A 548 17.60 -5.61 2.56
CA ALA A 548 17.43 -6.99 2.14
C ALA A 548 17.46 -7.94 3.34
N VAL A 549 16.58 -8.93 3.30
CA VAL A 549 16.38 -9.91 4.38
C VAL A 549 16.39 -11.31 3.79
N ASP A 550 17.14 -12.20 4.39
CA ASP A 550 17.00 -13.65 4.21
C ASP A 550 15.77 -14.12 4.99
N LEU A 551 14.78 -14.61 4.29
CA LEU A 551 13.49 -14.99 4.89
C LEU A 551 13.55 -16.29 5.70
N GLU A 552 14.45 -17.20 5.37
CA GLU A 552 14.58 -18.50 6.07
C GLU A 552 15.48 -18.38 7.29
N ALA A 553 16.59 -17.63 7.19
CA ALA A 553 17.46 -17.33 8.34
C ALA A 553 16.83 -16.27 9.26
N GLY A 554 15.98 -15.39 8.74
CA GLY A 554 15.45 -14.24 9.46
C GLY A 554 16.52 -13.21 9.80
N GLU A 555 17.43 -12.91 8.85
CA GLU A 555 18.56 -12.04 9.03
C GLU A 555 18.62 -10.94 7.97
N ILE A 556 19.10 -9.75 8.37
CA ILE A 556 19.33 -8.65 7.43
C ILE A 556 20.64 -8.95 6.68
N LEU A 557 20.56 -9.04 5.35
CA LEU A 557 21.71 -9.29 4.48
C LEU A 557 22.52 -8.02 4.23
N TRP A 558 21.83 -6.93 3.90
CA TRP A 558 22.45 -5.63 3.64
C TRP A 558 21.42 -4.50 3.77
N GLN A 559 21.94 -3.27 3.88
CA GLN A 559 21.17 -2.03 3.86
C GLN A 559 21.85 -1.01 2.95
N SER A 560 21.09 -0.29 2.14
CA SER A 560 21.58 0.73 1.22
C SER A 560 20.74 2.01 1.33
N HIS A 561 21.40 3.18 1.29
CA HIS A 561 20.71 4.46 1.34
C HIS A 561 19.85 4.68 0.08
N LEU A 562 18.66 5.27 0.23
CA LEU A 562 17.76 5.52 -0.87
C LEU A 562 17.41 7.02 -0.97
N GLY A 563 17.89 7.66 -2.03
CA GLY A 563 17.69 9.08 -2.32
C GLY A 563 18.89 9.96 -1.97
N SER A 564 18.98 11.09 -2.66
CA SER A 564 20.02 12.11 -2.55
C SER A 564 19.42 13.48 -2.34
N LEU A 565 20.16 14.38 -1.66
CA LEU A 565 19.76 15.77 -1.46
C LEU A 565 20.30 16.73 -2.55
N ASP A 566 20.99 16.22 -3.55
CA ASP A 566 21.67 17.02 -4.57
C ASP A 566 20.71 17.90 -5.39
N THR A 567 19.47 17.48 -5.60
CA THR A 567 18.42 18.25 -6.29
C THR A 567 17.50 19.05 -5.37
N LEU A 568 17.58 18.79 -4.06
CA LEU A 568 16.67 19.37 -3.07
C LEU A 568 17.28 20.58 -2.33
N MET A 569 18.61 20.72 -2.38
CA MET A 569 19.33 21.81 -1.71
C MET A 569 19.72 22.91 -2.70
N PRO A 570 19.78 24.18 -2.25
CA PRO A 570 20.22 25.31 -3.09
C PRO A 570 21.67 25.13 -3.62
N VAL A 571 22.50 24.42 -2.88
CA VAL A 571 23.84 23.99 -3.28
C VAL A 571 23.78 22.48 -3.49
N PRO A 572 24.07 21.95 -4.70
CA PRO A 572 24.00 20.52 -4.99
C PRO A 572 25.14 19.79 -4.27
N LEU A 573 24.86 19.34 -3.07
CA LEU A 573 25.77 18.46 -2.30
C LEU A 573 25.35 17.01 -2.55
N PRO A 574 26.24 16.13 -3.00
CA PRO A 574 25.91 14.73 -3.30
C PRO A 574 25.76 13.90 -1.99
N LEU A 575 24.92 14.38 -1.07
CA LEU A 575 24.67 13.74 0.21
C LEU A 575 23.64 12.63 0.03
N ARG A 576 24.11 11.39 0.05
CA ARG A 576 23.26 10.18 0.00
C ARG A 576 22.68 9.87 1.40
N TRP A 577 21.88 10.78 1.94
CA TRP A 577 21.27 10.64 3.26
C TRP A 577 19.87 10.05 3.22
N GLY A 578 19.39 9.71 2.03
CA GLY A 578 17.97 9.37 1.82
C GLY A 578 17.09 10.61 1.82
N THR A 579 15.84 10.44 1.39
CA THR A 579 14.81 11.50 1.40
C THR A 579 13.52 10.93 1.96
N ALA A 580 12.52 11.75 2.26
CA ALA A 580 11.18 11.24 2.49
C ALA A 580 10.72 10.40 1.28
N SER A 581 10.11 9.24 1.53
CA SER A 581 9.84 8.27 0.47
C SER A 581 8.53 7.53 0.65
N PHE A 582 7.83 7.31 -0.50
CA PHE A 582 6.70 6.39 -0.63
C PHE A 582 6.89 5.52 -1.87
N GLY A 583 6.06 4.50 -2.05
CA GLY A 583 6.23 3.51 -3.10
C GLY A 583 7.07 2.33 -2.65
N GLY A 584 7.34 1.40 -3.55
CA GLY A 584 8.06 0.16 -3.27
C GLY A 584 8.95 -0.29 -4.41
N PRO A 585 9.82 -1.30 -4.17
CA PRO A 585 10.69 -1.89 -5.16
C PRO A 585 9.98 -2.97 -5.97
N ILE A 586 10.59 -3.34 -7.11
CA ILE A 586 10.40 -4.63 -7.78
C ILE A 586 11.74 -5.34 -7.90
N ILE A 587 11.72 -6.67 -7.99
CA ILE A 587 12.89 -7.49 -8.26
C ILE A 587 12.73 -8.20 -9.59
N THR A 588 13.84 -8.36 -10.34
CA THR A 588 13.86 -9.14 -11.58
C THR A 588 14.85 -10.31 -11.49
N ALA A 589 14.61 -11.38 -12.25
CA ALA A 589 15.53 -12.51 -12.35
C ALA A 589 16.90 -12.12 -12.95
N GLY A 590 17.05 -10.89 -13.47
CA GLY A 590 18.34 -10.31 -13.84
C GLY A 590 19.20 -9.88 -12.66
N GLY A 591 18.77 -10.14 -11.41
CA GLY A 591 19.48 -9.77 -10.19
C GLY A 591 19.40 -8.28 -9.86
N LEU A 592 18.34 -7.60 -10.30
CA LEU A 592 18.16 -6.17 -10.13
C LEU A 592 16.94 -5.83 -9.29
N ILE A 593 17.06 -4.73 -8.55
CA ILE A 593 15.97 -4.06 -7.85
C ILE A 593 15.72 -2.73 -8.56
N PHE A 594 14.49 -2.48 -9.04
CA PHE A 594 14.11 -1.19 -9.58
C PHE A 594 13.20 -0.44 -8.62
N ILE A 595 13.46 0.87 -8.44
CA ILE A 595 12.70 1.73 -7.53
C ILE A 595 12.82 3.21 -7.89
N GLY A 596 11.68 3.96 -7.77
CA GLY A 596 11.66 5.41 -7.67
C GLY A 596 11.64 5.84 -6.20
N ALA A 597 10.45 6.13 -5.69
CA ALA A 597 10.10 6.32 -4.28
C ALA A 597 10.62 7.59 -3.61
N THR A 598 11.54 8.35 -4.20
CA THR A 598 12.28 9.46 -3.60
C THR A 598 11.92 10.83 -4.16
N GLN A 599 12.28 11.90 -3.43
CA GLN A 599 11.99 13.30 -3.80
C GLN A 599 12.97 13.88 -4.84
N ASP A 600 14.02 13.15 -5.22
CA ASP A 600 15.11 13.63 -6.07
C ASP A 600 14.92 13.36 -7.57
N ASP A 601 13.68 13.08 -7.99
CA ASP A 601 13.27 12.85 -9.38
C ASP A 601 14.04 11.72 -10.09
N ARG A 602 14.50 10.70 -9.34
CA ARG A 602 15.29 9.62 -9.92
C ARG A 602 14.57 8.29 -9.89
N PHE A 603 14.74 7.55 -10.99
CA PHE A 603 14.47 6.13 -11.07
C PHE A 603 15.80 5.38 -11.04
N ARG A 604 15.89 4.31 -10.23
CA ARG A 604 17.15 3.64 -9.94
C ARG A 604 17.06 2.13 -10.11
N ALA A 605 18.22 1.54 -10.43
CA ALA A 605 18.45 0.11 -10.35
C ALA A 605 19.58 -0.18 -9.35
N PHE A 606 19.32 -1.16 -8.46
CA PHE A 606 20.29 -1.66 -7.50
C PHE A 606 20.59 -3.12 -7.76
N ASP A 607 21.79 -3.55 -7.40
CA ASP A 607 22.14 -4.97 -7.38
C ASP A 607 21.43 -5.67 -6.21
N LEU A 608 20.79 -6.78 -6.48
CA LEU A 608 20.00 -7.53 -5.48
C LEU A 608 20.87 -8.10 -4.35
N TYR A 609 22.11 -8.47 -4.65
CA TYR A 609 22.98 -9.19 -3.72
C TYR A 609 23.83 -8.28 -2.85
N THR A 610 24.17 -7.09 -3.38
CA THR A 610 25.08 -6.16 -2.71
C THR A 610 24.40 -4.88 -2.23
N GLY A 611 23.23 -4.53 -2.78
CA GLY A 611 22.56 -3.26 -2.54
C GLY A 611 23.27 -2.06 -3.19
N GLU A 612 24.22 -2.29 -4.12
CA GLU A 612 24.90 -1.21 -4.85
C GLU A 612 23.98 -0.58 -5.89
N GLU A 613 23.94 0.76 -5.98
CA GLU A 613 23.26 1.48 -7.05
C GLU A 613 24.06 1.35 -8.36
N LEU A 614 23.49 0.64 -9.34
CA LEU A 614 24.13 0.36 -10.63
C LEU A 614 23.77 1.36 -11.72
N TRP A 615 22.57 1.94 -11.67
CA TRP A 615 22.03 2.85 -12.68
C TRP A 615 21.00 3.79 -12.09
N SER A 616 20.90 4.98 -12.66
CA SER A 616 19.79 5.90 -12.39
C SER A 616 19.47 6.79 -13.58
N ALA A 617 18.19 7.15 -13.73
CA ALA A 617 17.70 8.11 -14.72
C ALA A 617 16.88 9.20 -14.03
N THR A 618 16.94 10.42 -14.58
CA THR A 618 16.10 11.53 -14.12
C THR A 618 14.73 11.44 -14.76
N LEU A 619 13.70 11.58 -13.95
CA LEU A 619 12.29 11.63 -14.35
C LEU A 619 11.78 13.06 -14.41
N PRO A 620 10.67 13.33 -15.11
CA PRO A 620 10.08 14.68 -15.18
C PRO A 620 9.65 15.25 -13.80
N THR A 621 9.30 14.38 -12.85
CA THR A 621 8.94 14.71 -11.47
C THR A 621 9.08 13.48 -10.59
N GLY A 622 8.98 13.63 -9.27
CA GLY A 622 9.10 12.54 -8.31
C GLY A 622 8.17 11.37 -8.61
N ALA A 623 8.70 10.16 -8.57
CA ALA A 623 7.98 8.91 -8.83
C ALA A 623 7.76 8.17 -7.52
N PHE A 624 6.53 8.21 -7.01
CA PHE A 624 6.12 7.53 -5.79
C PHE A 624 5.26 6.29 -6.06
N ALA A 625 5.12 5.91 -7.33
CA ALA A 625 4.49 4.67 -7.76
C ALA A 625 5.46 3.49 -7.65
N MET A 626 4.92 2.27 -7.67
CA MET A 626 5.73 1.08 -7.91
C MET A 626 6.09 0.96 -9.39
N PRO A 627 7.31 0.53 -9.72
CA PRO A 627 7.67 0.13 -11.08
C PRO A 627 6.94 -1.15 -11.50
N MET A 628 6.98 -1.46 -12.79
CA MET A 628 6.68 -2.76 -13.36
C MET A 628 7.67 -3.09 -14.48
N THR A 629 7.71 -4.36 -14.90
CA THR A 629 8.51 -4.78 -16.04
C THR A 629 7.77 -5.84 -16.86
N TYR A 630 7.98 -5.83 -18.17
CA TYR A 630 7.39 -6.77 -19.11
C TYR A 630 8.27 -6.91 -20.35
N ALA A 631 7.98 -7.88 -21.20
CA ALA A 631 8.64 -8.06 -22.48
C ALA A 631 7.66 -8.00 -23.65
N VAL A 632 8.09 -7.40 -24.75
CA VAL A 632 7.40 -7.39 -26.06
C VAL A 632 8.40 -7.82 -27.12
N ASP A 633 8.07 -8.86 -27.88
CA ASP A 633 8.94 -9.40 -28.93
C ASP A 633 10.37 -9.70 -28.45
N GLY A 634 10.50 -10.17 -27.21
CA GLY A 634 11.78 -10.50 -26.57
C GLY A 634 12.56 -9.32 -26.00
N ARG A 635 12.09 -8.08 -26.16
CA ARG A 635 12.67 -6.87 -25.58
C ARG A 635 12.01 -6.55 -24.25
N GLN A 636 12.81 -6.44 -23.18
CA GLN A 636 12.34 -6.10 -21.84
C GLN A 636 12.21 -4.58 -21.66
N PHE A 637 11.10 -4.16 -21.05
CA PHE A 637 10.84 -2.78 -20.64
C PHE A 637 10.70 -2.71 -19.13
N VAL A 638 11.20 -1.64 -18.53
CA VAL A 638 10.94 -1.28 -17.14
C VAL A 638 10.21 0.05 -17.11
N VAL A 639 9.06 0.11 -16.43
CA VAL A 639 8.12 1.23 -16.50
C VAL A 639 7.82 1.78 -15.12
N ILE A 640 7.74 3.12 -15.02
CA ILE A 640 7.37 3.81 -13.78
C ILE A 640 6.45 5.00 -14.05
N ALA A 641 5.46 5.20 -13.19
CA ALA A 641 4.64 6.40 -13.20
C ALA A 641 5.26 7.49 -12.30
N SER A 642 5.28 8.74 -12.78
CA SER A 642 5.78 9.89 -12.04
C SER A 642 4.79 11.06 -12.07
N GLY A 643 4.51 11.62 -10.89
CA GLY A 643 3.47 12.64 -10.74
C GLY A 643 3.49 13.40 -9.43
N GLY A 644 4.57 13.29 -8.66
CA GLY A 644 4.70 13.97 -7.37
C GLY A 644 3.83 13.37 -6.28
N HIS A 645 3.80 14.04 -5.13
CA HIS A 645 3.00 13.65 -3.97
C HIS A 645 2.65 14.87 -3.12
N PRO A 646 1.36 15.14 -2.80
CA PRO A 646 0.92 16.38 -2.16
C PRO A 646 1.59 16.68 -0.83
N PHE A 647 1.90 15.66 -0.02
CA PHE A 647 2.48 15.87 1.33
C PHE A 647 3.99 16.05 1.35
N ILE A 648 4.72 15.41 0.45
CA ILE A 648 6.18 15.37 0.53
C ILE A 648 6.87 15.93 -0.71
N TYR A 649 6.15 16.05 -1.83
CA TYR A 649 6.72 16.55 -3.08
C TYR A 649 5.63 17.16 -3.98
N PRO A 650 5.23 18.43 -3.75
CA PRO A 650 4.03 19.03 -4.36
C PRO A 650 4.24 19.53 -5.80
N ARG A 651 5.11 18.87 -6.59
CA ARG A 651 5.23 19.11 -8.04
C ARG A 651 4.39 18.07 -8.79
N PRO A 652 3.19 18.44 -9.28
CA PRO A 652 2.32 17.48 -9.96
C PRO A 652 2.90 17.06 -11.31
N GLY A 653 2.58 15.85 -11.73
CA GLY A 653 2.93 15.26 -13.01
C GLY A 653 1.87 14.26 -13.47
N ASP A 654 1.99 13.82 -14.71
CA ASP A 654 1.05 12.87 -15.33
C ASP A 654 1.75 11.92 -16.31
N HIS A 655 2.96 11.52 -15.96
CA HIS A 655 3.84 10.76 -16.83
C HIS A 655 3.86 9.26 -16.49
N LEU A 656 3.94 8.44 -17.52
CA LEU A 656 4.34 7.03 -17.46
C LEU A 656 5.57 6.88 -18.38
N THR A 657 6.69 6.45 -17.82
CA THR A 657 7.99 6.44 -18.51
C THR A 657 8.54 5.02 -18.58
N ALA A 658 8.92 4.58 -19.76
CA ALA A 658 9.52 3.26 -20.03
C ALA A 658 10.98 3.39 -20.43
N PHE A 659 11.79 2.49 -19.88
CA PHE A 659 13.21 2.31 -20.23
C PHE A 659 13.43 0.90 -20.77
N ALA A 660 14.36 0.77 -21.72
CA ALA A 660 14.75 -0.51 -22.32
C ALA A 660 16.21 -0.45 -22.79
N LEU A 661 16.80 -1.58 -23.09
CA LEU A 661 18.10 -1.62 -23.75
C LEU A 661 18.01 -1.04 -25.18
N PRO A 662 19.09 -0.44 -25.70
CA PRO A 662 19.13 0.02 -27.08
C PRO A 662 18.76 -1.12 -28.05
N THR A 663 18.01 -0.80 -29.10
CA THR A 663 17.82 -1.75 -30.19
C THR A 663 19.14 -1.86 -30.94
N ALA A 664 19.62 -3.09 -31.16
CA ALA A 664 20.78 -3.30 -32.00
C ALA A 664 20.57 -2.56 -33.33
N ALA A 665 21.49 -1.64 -33.67
CA ALA A 665 21.44 -0.98 -34.96
C ALA A 665 21.56 -2.06 -36.05
N ASN A 666 20.49 -2.24 -36.86
CA ASN A 666 20.49 -3.13 -38.02
C ASN A 666 21.49 -2.63 -39.08
#